data_843145c6b8833c8473d09df83de623cf
#
_entry.id   843145c6b8833c8473d09df83de623cf
#
_cell.length_a   1.000
_cell.length_b   1.000
_cell.length_c   1.000
_cell.angle_alpha   90.00
_cell.angle_beta   90.00
_cell.angle_gamma   90.00
#
_symmetry.space_group_name_H-M   'P 1'
#
loop_
_entity.id
_entity.type
_entity.pdbx_description
1 polymer ?
#
loop_
_entity_poly.entity_id
_entity_poly.type
_entity_poly.pdbx_seq_one_letter_code
_entity_poly.pdbx_strand_id
1 'polypeptide(L)'
;MNDSQRSIKPSSKKLSIQASVEASTASFERLALGQNVSAHTDMTADNKWYRKLLALPAYYWVLIAQIIVILPHAAHLPLWLMGFAVVSITAQLPRIKVKFKKGRHLKRVYQGMQMLGFLLGLAGLWLTYNTAFGLDMGVAFLVLCLVSKLWELYKRRDAYVVLNLSLFVLAALFLMDQGIVTTLEVIVGVVIVLLAFIALNDDGNTRGDGRLRTLGMLGIGALPLLLVLFLFFPRLPPLWSVQLSGQQATTGVSDSMSPGDFANLGQSTELAFRVEFKDSRPAQQQLYWRGLVFSDFDGVTWRPSPQQRQWRPELQTPVWIENAFATVPDEAKVAPNSYQIILEPTQQNWLFGLDYPFAQQQDVSITSDFTLLKDQPVTQQLRYDVLQFAPMRIDPILNDESRRLNLALPKDGNPQARALAQQLFTQSDSDPVRYMAAIERWINQTDFRYTLSPPRLKNNRIDEFLFQTKAGFCEHYSSSFTFMLRAAGIPARVVAGYQGGELSRSGNVWEVRQMDAHAWTEVWLEGQGWVRVDPTAFVAPERVEQGMDALTQAQGAAMFGDGASAQISYQQYQMLQTLRRLSDQASYYWQKDVVGYDQDKQADSLLKWFNIRSIMQQITWLAISAITVMAILVFIIWQRRRKRWHPADLPLAQLSKRIGKSDKSLARTENEGQLAWLERLATAIDSKAAQAKIVQIQQDYRQLRYGRLSTLETRDSEYQKLLKQLKKNVRELL
;
A
#
# COMPACT_ATOMS: atom_id res chain seq x y z
N MET A 1 -57.95 -54.05 -3.19
CA MET A 1 -57.42 -54.78 -4.33
C MET A 1 -56.48 -53.84 -5.11
N ASN A 2 -55.22 -54.25 -5.19
CA ASN A 2 -54.11 -53.80 -6.06
C ASN A 2 -53.68 -52.30 -6.02
N ASP A 3 -52.71 -51.96 -5.28
CA ASP A 3 -51.25 -52.01 -5.52
C ASP A 3 -50.79 -51.57 -6.93
N SER A 4 -50.11 -50.39 -6.97
CA SER A 4 -49.00 -50.17 -7.87
C SER A 4 -48.04 -49.14 -7.27
N GLN A 5 -46.97 -49.65 -6.66
CA GLN A 5 -45.76 -48.94 -6.28
C GLN A 5 -45.10 -48.34 -7.53
N ARG A 6 -44.86 -47.03 -7.57
CA ARG A 6 -43.93 -46.40 -8.50
C ARG A 6 -42.59 -46.15 -7.79
N SER A 7 -41.62 -46.98 -8.11
CA SER A 7 -40.21 -46.79 -7.80
C SER A 7 -39.66 -45.50 -8.39
N ILE A 8 -39.24 -44.59 -7.54
CA ILE A 8 -38.52 -43.36 -7.92
C ILE A 8 -37.00 -43.73 -7.98
N LYS A 9 -36.44 -43.74 -9.16
CA LYS A 9 -34.96 -43.85 -9.35
C LYS A 9 -34.33 -42.55 -8.87
N PRO A 10 -33.25 -42.58 -8.04
CA PRO A 10 -32.55 -41.38 -7.63
C PRO A 10 -31.75 -40.81 -8.80
N SER A 11 -31.79 -39.47 -8.94
CA SER A 11 -31.15 -38.73 -10.02
C SER A 11 -29.61 -38.84 -10.00
N SER A 12 -29.03 -39.00 -11.16
CA SER A 12 -27.58 -39.15 -11.41
C SER A 12 -26.69 -38.05 -10.81
N LYS A 13 -27.28 -36.94 -10.42
CA LYS A 13 -26.60 -35.81 -9.80
C LYS A 13 -26.22 -36.03 -8.32
N LYS A 14 -26.95 -36.87 -7.59
CA LYS A 14 -26.61 -37.24 -6.19
C LYS A 14 -25.45 -38.24 -6.13
N LEU A 15 -25.30 -39.10 -7.10
CA LEU A 15 -24.17 -40.05 -7.16
C LEU A 15 -22.83 -39.37 -7.48
N SER A 16 -22.84 -38.31 -8.29
CA SER A 16 -21.59 -37.58 -8.62
C SER A 16 -21.06 -36.74 -7.47
N ILE A 17 -21.93 -36.23 -6.60
CA ILE A 17 -21.53 -35.45 -5.42
C ILE A 17 -21.01 -36.36 -4.32
N GLN A 18 -21.62 -37.53 -4.13
CA GLN A 18 -21.17 -38.50 -3.13
C GLN A 18 -19.80 -39.11 -3.49
N ALA A 19 -19.57 -39.44 -4.75
CA ALA A 19 -18.27 -39.88 -5.24
C ALA A 19 -17.16 -38.83 -5.13
N SER A 20 -17.50 -37.54 -5.28
CA SER A 20 -16.57 -36.43 -5.12
C SER A 20 -16.20 -36.20 -3.65
N VAL A 21 -17.14 -36.37 -2.71
CA VAL A 21 -16.90 -36.22 -1.28
C VAL A 21 -16.09 -37.41 -0.74
N GLU A 22 -16.36 -38.65 -1.18
CA GLU A 22 -15.58 -39.81 -0.78
C GLU A 22 -14.14 -39.79 -1.33
N ALA A 23 -13.92 -39.27 -2.54
CA ALA A 23 -12.59 -39.06 -3.08
C ALA A 23 -11.79 -37.99 -2.29
N SER A 24 -12.46 -36.98 -1.78
CA SER A 24 -11.86 -35.91 -0.97
C SER A 24 -11.48 -36.39 0.44
N THR A 25 -12.35 -37.17 1.09
CA THR A 25 -12.08 -37.78 2.41
C THR A 25 -10.98 -38.84 2.36
N ALA A 26 -10.94 -39.67 1.33
CA ALA A 26 -9.86 -40.64 1.14
C ALA A 26 -8.48 -39.99 0.90
N SER A 27 -8.44 -38.78 0.33
CA SER A 27 -7.21 -38.01 0.18
C SER A 27 -6.74 -37.39 1.53
N PHE A 28 -7.67 -37.01 2.39
CA PHE A 28 -7.36 -36.47 3.73
C PHE A 28 -6.89 -37.59 4.69
N GLU A 29 -7.47 -38.76 4.65
CA GLU A 29 -7.05 -39.90 5.48
C GLU A 29 -5.65 -40.42 5.10
N ARG A 30 -5.28 -40.39 3.82
CA ARG A 30 -3.93 -40.79 3.37
C ARG A 30 -2.85 -39.78 3.79
N LEU A 31 -3.19 -38.53 3.96
CA LEU A 31 -2.30 -37.47 4.50
C LEU A 31 -2.11 -37.62 6.02
N ALA A 32 -3.12 -38.11 6.75
CA ALA A 32 -3.07 -38.31 8.19
C ALA A 32 -2.29 -39.56 8.62
N LEU A 33 -2.14 -40.57 7.73
CA LEU A 33 -1.50 -41.88 8.02
C LEU A 33 0.00 -41.94 7.71
N GLY A 34 0.66 -40.84 7.34
CA GLY A 34 2.12 -40.76 7.23
C GLY A 34 2.76 -41.76 6.26
N GLN A 35 2.02 -42.28 5.29
CA GLN A 35 2.59 -43.13 4.26
C GLN A 35 3.34 -42.26 3.25
N ASN A 36 4.65 -42.26 3.34
CA ASN A 36 5.57 -41.77 2.33
C ASN A 36 5.33 -42.52 1.01
N VAL A 37 4.40 -42.06 0.21
CA VAL A 37 4.40 -42.36 -1.21
C VAL A 37 5.49 -41.49 -1.79
N SER A 38 6.64 -42.07 -2.08
CA SER A 38 7.69 -41.51 -2.93
C SER A 38 7.10 -41.27 -4.33
N ALA A 39 6.33 -40.19 -4.45
CA ALA A 39 6.01 -39.60 -5.73
C ALA A 39 7.27 -38.88 -6.23
N HIS A 40 8.22 -39.65 -6.75
CA HIS A 40 9.11 -39.18 -7.79
C HIS A 40 8.27 -38.98 -9.07
N THR A 41 7.28 -38.11 -9.01
CA THR A 41 6.61 -37.55 -10.17
C THR A 41 7.33 -36.23 -10.49
N ASP A 42 8.14 -36.30 -11.54
CA ASP A 42 8.54 -35.22 -12.45
C ASP A 42 8.24 -33.78 -12.03
N MET A 43 8.78 -33.32 -10.91
CA MET A 43 8.96 -31.87 -10.65
C MET A 43 10.02 -31.24 -11.60
N THR A 44 10.60 -32.04 -12.51
CA THR A 44 11.60 -31.58 -13.47
C THR A 44 11.02 -30.98 -14.74
N ALA A 45 9.74 -31.19 -15.05
CA ALA A 45 9.10 -30.64 -16.25
C ALA A 45 8.64 -29.19 -16.08
N ASP A 46 8.16 -28.81 -14.89
CA ASP A 46 7.67 -27.45 -14.60
C ASP A 46 8.78 -26.40 -14.39
N ASN A 47 9.95 -26.83 -14.10
CA ASN A 47 11.10 -25.97 -13.82
C ASN A 47 11.84 -25.45 -15.07
N LYS A 48 11.42 -25.81 -16.28
CA LYS A 48 12.16 -25.46 -17.52
C LYS A 48 11.90 -24.01 -18.00
N TRP A 49 10.73 -23.45 -17.74
CA TRP A 49 10.38 -22.12 -18.26
C TRP A 49 11.11 -20.99 -17.54
N TYR A 50 11.20 -21.01 -16.21
CA TYR A 50 11.91 -19.97 -15.47
C TYR A 50 13.42 -19.99 -15.73
N ARG A 51 14.01 -21.18 -15.95
CA ARG A 51 15.43 -21.29 -16.38
C ARG A 51 15.66 -20.66 -17.75
N LYS A 52 14.73 -20.83 -18.69
CA LYS A 52 14.76 -20.15 -20.00
C LYS A 52 14.60 -18.64 -19.83
N LEU A 53 13.71 -18.18 -18.95
CA LEU A 53 13.53 -16.76 -18.64
C LEU A 53 14.82 -16.16 -18.04
N LEU A 54 15.38 -16.82 -17.04
CA LEU A 54 16.64 -16.38 -16.40
C LEU A 54 17.86 -16.41 -17.31
N ALA A 55 17.83 -17.21 -18.37
CA ALA A 55 18.87 -17.28 -19.39
C ALA A 55 18.72 -16.21 -20.49
N LEU A 56 17.68 -15.37 -20.44
CA LEU A 56 17.50 -14.30 -21.41
C LEU A 56 18.73 -13.37 -21.49
N PRO A 57 19.07 -12.87 -22.70
CA PRO A 57 20.13 -11.87 -22.88
C PRO A 57 19.89 -10.63 -22.02
N ALA A 58 20.95 -9.98 -21.56
CA ALA A 58 20.92 -8.80 -20.70
C ALA A 58 19.99 -7.68 -21.20
N TYR A 59 19.92 -7.50 -22.49
CA TYR A 59 19.09 -6.47 -23.11
C TYR A 59 17.58 -6.67 -22.84
N TYR A 60 17.11 -7.92 -22.86
CA TYR A 60 15.68 -8.21 -22.53
C TYR A 60 15.38 -7.90 -21.06
N TRP A 61 16.33 -8.20 -20.16
CA TRP A 61 16.18 -7.86 -18.76
C TRP A 61 16.10 -6.35 -18.52
N VAL A 62 16.86 -5.55 -19.29
CA VAL A 62 16.75 -4.08 -19.23
C VAL A 62 15.36 -3.62 -19.66
N LEU A 63 14.78 -4.18 -20.73
CA LEU A 63 13.44 -3.81 -21.20
C LEU A 63 12.34 -4.27 -20.24
N ILE A 64 12.45 -5.49 -19.69
CA ILE A 64 11.52 -6.00 -18.67
C ILE A 64 11.55 -5.08 -17.43
N ALA A 65 12.74 -4.66 -17.01
CA ALA A 65 12.90 -3.73 -15.90
C ALA A 65 12.14 -2.41 -16.17
N GLN A 66 12.19 -1.87 -17.40
CA GLN A 66 11.47 -0.64 -17.73
C GLN A 66 9.95 -0.81 -17.63
N ILE A 67 9.41 -1.93 -18.08
CA ILE A 67 7.98 -2.23 -17.98
C ILE A 67 7.56 -2.28 -16.51
N ILE A 68 8.28 -3.05 -15.68
CA ILE A 68 7.96 -3.23 -14.25
C ILE A 68 8.14 -1.94 -13.46
N VAL A 69 9.13 -1.10 -13.81
CA VAL A 69 9.38 0.18 -13.13
C VAL A 69 8.33 1.24 -13.47
N ILE A 70 7.87 1.29 -14.72
CA ILE A 70 6.92 2.32 -15.18
C ILE A 70 5.47 1.95 -14.86
N LEU A 71 5.13 0.65 -14.84
CA LEU A 71 3.75 0.18 -14.68
C LEU A 71 3.06 0.70 -13.41
N PRO A 72 3.68 0.70 -12.21
CA PRO A 72 3.05 1.23 -10.99
C PRO A 72 2.69 2.73 -11.08
N HIS A 73 3.42 3.49 -11.89
CA HIS A 73 3.16 4.91 -12.08
C HIS A 73 1.95 5.19 -13.00
N ALA A 74 1.38 4.15 -13.65
CA ALA A 74 0.29 4.34 -14.62
C ALA A 74 -0.96 4.99 -14.04
N ALA A 75 -1.23 4.76 -12.73
CA ALA A 75 -2.36 5.37 -12.02
C ALA A 75 -2.18 6.88 -11.78
N HIS A 76 -0.94 7.38 -11.79
CA HIS A 76 -0.60 8.75 -11.40
C HIS A 76 -0.09 9.61 -12.58
N LEU A 77 0.19 9.00 -13.72
CA LEU A 77 0.77 9.68 -14.88
C LEU A 77 -0.26 9.94 -15.99
N PRO A 78 -0.09 11.04 -16.76
CA PRO A 78 -0.95 11.30 -17.91
C PRO A 78 -0.90 10.18 -18.94
N LEU A 79 -2.03 9.82 -19.54
CA LEU A 79 -2.14 8.74 -20.52
C LEU A 79 -1.20 8.90 -21.73
N TRP A 80 -0.96 10.16 -22.18
CA TRP A 80 -0.03 10.44 -23.28
C TRP A 80 1.42 10.05 -22.95
N LEU A 81 1.85 10.23 -21.67
CA LEU A 81 3.19 9.84 -21.22
C LEU A 81 3.33 8.32 -21.17
N MET A 82 2.28 7.62 -20.71
CA MET A 82 2.23 6.15 -20.76
C MET A 82 2.27 5.64 -22.20
N GLY A 83 1.54 6.27 -23.13
CA GLY A 83 1.61 5.98 -24.56
C GLY A 83 3.03 6.18 -25.12
N PHE A 84 3.69 7.27 -24.74
CA PHE A 84 5.09 7.53 -25.12
C PHE A 84 6.05 6.49 -24.57
N ALA A 85 5.84 6.01 -23.32
CA ALA A 85 6.63 4.93 -22.74
C ALA A 85 6.46 3.61 -23.51
N VAL A 86 5.23 3.22 -23.85
CA VAL A 86 4.93 2.02 -24.64
C VAL A 86 5.60 2.10 -26.02
N VAL A 87 5.47 3.23 -26.71
CA VAL A 87 6.12 3.45 -28.02
C VAL A 87 7.64 3.36 -27.90
N SER A 88 8.22 3.95 -26.85
CA SER A 88 9.68 3.93 -26.63
C SER A 88 10.21 2.53 -26.35
N ILE A 89 9.51 1.73 -25.54
CA ILE A 89 9.88 0.35 -25.23
C ILE A 89 9.73 -0.53 -26.48
N THR A 90 8.61 -0.44 -27.18
CA THR A 90 8.33 -1.24 -28.39
C THR A 90 9.29 -0.91 -29.54
N ALA A 91 9.70 0.35 -29.67
CA ALA A 91 10.71 0.77 -30.65
C ALA A 91 12.10 0.13 -30.41
N GLN A 92 12.36 -0.40 -29.20
CA GLN A 92 13.59 -1.12 -28.92
C GLN A 92 13.54 -2.59 -29.38
N LEU A 93 12.37 -3.22 -29.54
CA LEU A 93 12.22 -4.63 -29.90
C LEU A 93 12.84 -5.00 -31.26
N PRO A 94 12.68 -4.21 -32.35
CA PRO A 94 13.34 -4.50 -33.64
C PRO A 94 14.87 -4.47 -33.56
N ARG A 95 15.44 -3.62 -32.68
CA ARG A 95 16.90 -3.49 -32.49
C ARG A 95 17.54 -4.77 -31.93
N ILE A 96 16.77 -5.60 -31.25
CA ILE A 96 17.23 -6.90 -30.75
C ILE A 96 17.51 -7.89 -31.88
N LYS A 97 16.74 -7.84 -32.99
CA LYS A 97 16.84 -8.75 -34.12
C LYS A 97 17.77 -8.27 -35.22
N VAL A 98 17.99 -6.96 -35.35
CA VAL A 98 18.81 -6.38 -36.37
C VAL A 98 20.17 -5.98 -35.80
N LYS A 99 21.23 -6.72 -36.14
CA LYS A 99 22.62 -6.25 -35.98
C LYS A 99 22.79 -5.06 -36.93
N PHE A 100 22.57 -3.86 -36.42
CA PHE A 100 22.65 -2.63 -37.17
C PHE A 100 24.05 -2.48 -37.82
N LYS A 101 24.13 -2.60 -39.15
CA LYS A 101 25.22 -2.03 -39.93
C LYS A 101 25.14 -0.51 -39.76
N LYS A 102 26.12 0.07 -39.10
CA LYS A 102 26.19 1.47 -38.67
C LYS A 102 26.24 2.45 -39.86
N GLY A 103 25.12 3.08 -40.18
CA GLY A 103 25.15 4.34 -40.93
C GLY A 103 25.19 5.52 -39.96
N ARG A 104 26.18 6.42 -40.07
CA ARG A 104 26.27 7.66 -39.25
C ARG A 104 25.01 8.51 -39.33
N HIS A 105 24.32 8.52 -40.46
CA HIS A 105 23.08 9.25 -40.68
C HIS A 105 21.93 8.75 -39.82
N LEU A 106 21.74 7.43 -39.70
CA LEU A 106 20.65 6.86 -38.93
C LEU A 106 20.77 7.20 -37.40
N LYS A 107 21.99 7.26 -36.91
CA LYS A 107 22.25 7.66 -35.49
C LYS A 107 21.82 9.12 -35.26
N ARG A 108 22.10 10.05 -36.17
CA ARG A 108 21.68 11.48 -36.07
C ARG A 108 20.18 11.64 -36.09
N VAL A 109 19.49 10.88 -36.97
CA VAL A 109 18.01 10.89 -37.06
C VAL A 109 17.40 10.44 -35.73
N TYR A 110 17.89 9.33 -35.15
CA TYR A 110 17.39 8.86 -33.85
C TYR A 110 17.67 9.84 -32.69
N GLN A 111 18.81 10.51 -32.69
CA GLN A 111 19.10 11.55 -31.70
C GLN A 111 18.19 12.76 -31.89
N GLY A 112 17.91 13.17 -33.11
CA GLY A 112 16.96 14.23 -33.39
C GLY A 112 15.52 13.89 -32.98
N MET A 113 15.06 12.66 -33.24
CA MET A 113 13.75 12.17 -32.80
C MET A 113 13.65 12.11 -31.27
N GLN A 114 14.70 11.68 -30.60
CA GLN A 114 14.75 11.68 -29.13
C GLN A 114 14.65 13.09 -28.57
N MET A 115 15.45 14.03 -29.08
CA MET A 115 15.43 15.43 -28.63
C MET A 115 14.07 16.07 -28.87
N LEU A 116 13.48 15.83 -30.04
CA LEU A 116 12.12 16.28 -30.35
C LEU A 116 11.08 15.65 -29.42
N GLY A 117 11.14 14.34 -29.19
CA GLY A 117 10.23 13.63 -28.29
C GLY A 117 10.35 14.12 -26.85
N PHE A 118 11.57 14.41 -26.38
CA PHE A 118 11.79 15.00 -25.06
C PHE A 118 11.24 16.42 -24.93
N LEU A 119 11.47 17.28 -25.92
CA LEU A 119 10.94 18.66 -25.94
C LEU A 119 9.41 18.68 -26.03
N LEU A 120 8.81 17.82 -26.86
CA LEU A 120 7.35 17.65 -26.92
C LEU A 120 6.81 17.10 -25.60
N GLY A 121 7.53 16.19 -24.96
CA GLY A 121 7.20 15.69 -23.62
C GLY A 121 7.23 16.79 -22.55
N LEU A 122 8.23 17.66 -22.56
CA LEU A 122 8.29 18.83 -21.65
C LEU A 122 7.12 19.77 -21.88
N ALA A 123 6.80 20.08 -23.14
CA ALA A 123 5.64 20.89 -23.48
C ALA A 123 4.33 20.22 -23.03
N GLY A 124 4.20 18.90 -23.21
CA GLY A 124 3.07 18.11 -22.73
C GLY A 124 2.92 18.16 -21.20
N LEU A 125 4.01 18.05 -20.44
CA LEU A 125 3.99 18.20 -18.98
C LEU A 125 3.53 19.60 -18.56
N TRP A 126 4.06 20.63 -19.22
CA TRP A 126 3.66 22.02 -18.96
C TRP A 126 2.16 22.22 -19.20
N LEU A 127 1.65 21.75 -20.30
CA LEU A 127 0.22 21.88 -20.65
C LEU A 127 -0.68 21.04 -19.73
N THR A 128 -0.19 19.90 -19.21
CA THR A 128 -1.01 19.02 -18.38
C THR A 128 -1.11 19.53 -16.94
N TYR A 129 0.01 19.95 -16.34
CA TYR A 129 0.06 20.30 -14.92
C TYR A 129 -0.12 21.80 -14.65
N ASN A 130 0.07 22.66 -15.64
CA ASN A 130 -0.08 24.14 -15.57
C ASN A 130 0.62 24.79 -14.36
N THR A 131 1.58 24.10 -13.76
CA THR A 131 2.39 24.52 -12.61
C THR A 131 3.85 24.20 -12.87
N ALA A 132 4.75 25.15 -12.55
CA ALA A 132 6.20 24.96 -12.78
C ALA A 132 6.83 23.99 -11.75
N PHE A 133 6.24 23.82 -10.58
CA PHE A 133 6.79 23.04 -9.48
C PHE A 133 5.67 22.31 -8.74
N GLY A 134 5.65 20.98 -8.85
CA GLY A 134 4.74 20.11 -8.13
C GLY A 134 5.32 18.69 -8.09
N LEU A 135 4.89 17.88 -7.12
CA LEU A 135 5.39 16.51 -6.97
C LEU A 135 5.05 15.67 -8.21
N ASP A 136 3.79 15.74 -8.67
CA ASP A 136 3.30 14.98 -9.83
C ASP A 136 4.10 15.33 -11.10
N MET A 137 4.34 16.63 -11.32
CA MET A 137 5.17 17.09 -12.43
C MET A 137 6.62 16.60 -12.29
N GLY A 138 7.17 16.62 -11.06
CA GLY A 138 8.54 16.14 -10.79
C GLY A 138 8.70 14.65 -11.09
N VAL A 139 7.76 13.82 -10.65
CA VAL A 139 7.75 12.38 -10.92
C VAL A 139 7.53 12.10 -12.41
N ALA A 140 6.58 12.81 -13.05
CA ALA A 140 6.32 12.67 -14.48
C ALA A 140 7.54 13.11 -15.32
N PHE A 141 8.26 14.16 -14.91
CA PHE A 141 9.51 14.57 -15.53
C PHE A 141 10.62 13.51 -15.38
N LEU A 142 10.73 12.89 -14.21
CA LEU A 142 11.71 11.82 -13.98
C LEU A 142 11.42 10.61 -14.87
N VAL A 143 10.15 10.23 -15.01
CA VAL A 143 9.71 9.16 -15.95
C VAL A 143 9.95 9.56 -17.41
N LEU A 144 9.68 10.83 -17.79
CA LEU A 144 10.00 11.33 -19.12
C LEU A 144 11.50 11.24 -19.43
N CYS A 145 12.36 11.58 -18.46
CA CYS A 145 13.81 11.41 -18.59
C CYS A 145 14.19 9.94 -18.81
N LEU A 146 13.61 9.02 -18.03
CA LEU A 146 13.85 7.58 -18.16
C LEU A 146 13.44 7.08 -19.55
N VAL A 147 12.21 7.39 -19.99
CA VAL A 147 11.65 6.97 -21.27
C VAL A 147 12.46 7.54 -22.44
N SER A 148 12.85 8.81 -22.37
CA SER A 148 13.69 9.46 -23.39
C SER A 148 15.07 8.82 -23.46
N LYS A 149 15.63 8.40 -22.33
CA LYS A 149 16.96 7.75 -22.28
C LYS A 149 16.97 6.38 -22.95
N LEU A 150 15.84 5.69 -23.08
CA LEU A 150 15.73 4.42 -23.80
C LEU A 150 16.13 4.54 -25.27
N TRP A 151 15.93 5.68 -25.90
CA TRP A 151 16.31 5.93 -27.30
C TRP A 151 17.82 5.95 -27.50
N GLU A 152 18.62 6.18 -26.44
CA GLU A 152 20.08 6.16 -26.45
C GLU A 152 20.69 4.80 -26.08
N LEU A 153 19.90 3.74 -25.93
CA LEU A 153 20.37 2.43 -25.48
C LEU A 153 21.19 1.69 -26.55
N TYR A 154 22.47 2.07 -26.72
CA TYR A 154 23.37 1.46 -27.69
C TYR A 154 24.51 0.66 -27.09
N LYS A 155 25.00 1.04 -25.90
CA LYS A 155 26.17 0.48 -25.25
C LYS A 155 25.80 -0.04 -23.86
N ARG A 156 26.63 -0.95 -23.29
CA ARG A 156 26.48 -1.41 -21.90
C ARG A 156 26.41 -0.22 -20.94
N ARG A 157 27.22 0.83 -21.13
CA ARG A 157 27.19 2.03 -20.30
C ARG A 157 25.82 2.72 -20.28
N ASP A 158 25.14 2.77 -21.41
CA ASP A 158 23.84 3.42 -21.51
C ASP A 158 22.77 2.60 -20.74
N ALA A 159 22.87 1.27 -20.77
CA ALA A 159 22.02 0.39 -19.95
C ALA A 159 22.23 0.61 -18.45
N TYR A 160 23.48 0.80 -18.00
CA TYR A 160 23.74 1.15 -16.59
C TYR A 160 23.08 2.47 -16.19
N VAL A 161 23.13 3.48 -17.04
CA VAL A 161 22.47 4.78 -16.77
C VAL A 161 20.96 4.61 -16.67
N VAL A 162 20.36 3.87 -17.60
CA VAL A 162 18.92 3.57 -17.59
C VAL A 162 18.52 2.83 -16.32
N LEU A 163 19.25 1.78 -15.92
CA LEU A 163 18.95 1.02 -14.71
C LEU A 163 19.13 1.84 -13.42
N ASN A 164 20.16 2.69 -13.35
CA ASN A 164 20.31 3.60 -12.20
C ASN A 164 19.14 4.59 -12.14
N LEU A 165 18.76 5.19 -13.27
CA LEU A 165 17.60 6.10 -13.31
C LEU A 165 16.31 5.37 -12.93
N SER A 166 16.17 4.08 -13.28
CA SER A 166 15.05 3.25 -12.85
C SER A 166 14.94 3.11 -11.33
N LEU A 167 16.08 3.05 -10.61
CA LEU A 167 16.05 3.03 -9.13
C LEU A 167 15.52 4.35 -8.55
N PHE A 168 15.86 5.49 -9.17
CA PHE A 168 15.30 6.79 -8.76
C PHE A 168 13.79 6.87 -9.04
N VAL A 169 13.34 6.37 -10.20
CA VAL A 169 11.91 6.31 -10.53
C VAL A 169 11.17 5.42 -9.53
N LEU A 170 11.71 4.23 -9.17
CA LEU A 170 11.12 3.38 -8.14
C LEU A 170 11.06 4.07 -6.77
N ALA A 171 12.12 4.79 -6.38
CA ALA A 171 12.12 5.53 -5.13
C ALA A 171 11.09 6.66 -5.12
N ALA A 172 10.87 7.32 -6.27
CA ALA A 172 9.87 8.37 -6.42
C ALA A 172 8.43 7.88 -6.22
N LEU A 173 8.16 6.57 -6.38
CA LEU A 173 6.84 6.00 -6.12
C LEU A 173 6.43 6.18 -4.65
N PHE A 174 7.36 6.10 -3.70
CA PHE A 174 7.09 6.36 -2.28
C PHE A 174 6.71 7.80 -1.95
N LEU A 175 6.96 8.74 -2.86
CA LEU A 175 6.47 10.11 -2.71
C LEU A 175 4.98 10.21 -3.03
N MET A 176 4.45 9.28 -3.84
CA MET A 176 3.04 9.25 -4.26
C MET A 176 2.20 8.40 -3.28
N ASP A 177 2.70 7.22 -2.92
CA ASP A 177 2.03 6.30 -2.02
C ASP A 177 3.05 5.49 -1.19
N GLN A 178 2.79 5.35 0.12
CA GLN A 178 3.64 4.63 1.08
C GLN A 178 2.98 3.33 1.57
N GLY A 179 1.98 2.83 0.86
CA GLY A 179 1.27 1.61 1.16
C GLY A 179 2.13 0.35 1.07
N ILE A 180 1.63 -0.75 1.66
CA ILE A 180 2.31 -2.05 1.60
C ILE A 180 2.36 -2.60 0.17
N VAL A 181 1.32 -2.34 -0.64
CA VAL A 181 1.25 -2.78 -2.04
C VAL A 181 2.35 -2.09 -2.85
N THR A 182 2.46 -0.76 -2.75
CA THR A 182 3.51 0.04 -3.37
C THR A 182 4.90 -0.42 -2.96
N THR A 183 5.08 -0.77 -1.68
CA THR A 183 6.35 -1.32 -1.21
C THR A 183 6.68 -2.65 -1.88
N LEU A 184 5.71 -3.54 -2.05
CA LEU A 184 5.91 -4.80 -2.75
C LEU A 184 6.24 -4.58 -4.24
N GLU A 185 5.58 -3.64 -4.90
CA GLU A 185 5.88 -3.24 -6.28
C GLU A 185 7.32 -2.71 -6.42
N VAL A 186 7.75 -1.85 -5.50
CA VAL A 186 9.12 -1.35 -5.46
C VAL A 186 10.13 -2.48 -5.23
N ILE A 187 9.86 -3.40 -4.29
CA ILE A 187 10.73 -4.57 -4.05
C ILE A 187 10.86 -5.42 -5.32
N VAL A 188 9.75 -5.72 -5.99
CA VAL A 188 9.74 -6.46 -7.27
C VAL A 188 10.54 -5.68 -8.33
N GLY A 189 10.32 -4.38 -8.45
CA GLY A 189 11.07 -3.50 -9.36
C GLY A 189 12.57 -3.54 -9.10
N VAL A 190 12.99 -3.39 -7.85
CA VAL A 190 14.40 -3.46 -7.43
C VAL A 190 15.01 -4.82 -7.77
N VAL A 191 14.31 -5.93 -7.47
CA VAL A 191 14.76 -7.29 -7.80
C VAL A 191 14.98 -7.45 -9.30
N ILE A 192 14.07 -6.98 -10.14
CA ILE A 192 14.19 -7.07 -11.61
C ILE A 192 15.33 -6.17 -12.13
N VAL A 193 15.47 -4.96 -11.59
CA VAL A 193 16.60 -4.06 -11.92
C VAL A 193 17.94 -4.70 -11.53
N LEU A 194 18.04 -5.31 -10.36
CA LEU A 194 19.25 -6.04 -9.94
C LEU A 194 19.55 -7.26 -10.83
N LEU A 195 18.53 -8.01 -11.24
CA LEU A 195 18.69 -9.09 -12.22
C LEU A 195 19.21 -8.57 -13.56
N ALA A 196 18.73 -7.40 -14.02
CA ALA A 196 19.24 -6.76 -15.22
C ALA A 196 20.70 -6.34 -15.06
N PHE A 197 21.10 -5.79 -13.91
CA PHE A 197 22.52 -5.49 -13.60
C PHE A 197 23.39 -6.76 -13.60
N ILE A 198 22.92 -7.85 -12.98
CA ILE A 198 23.63 -9.13 -12.95
C ILE A 198 23.79 -9.67 -14.38
N ALA A 199 22.71 -9.61 -15.17
CA ALA A 199 22.72 -10.07 -16.56
C ALA A 199 23.67 -9.24 -17.46
N LEU A 200 23.82 -7.93 -17.21
CA LEU A 200 24.77 -7.06 -17.93
C LEU A 200 26.23 -7.40 -17.60
N ASN A 201 26.51 -7.91 -16.40
CA ASN A 201 27.86 -8.29 -15.96
C ASN A 201 28.19 -9.76 -16.23
N ASP A 202 27.23 -10.52 -16.76
CA ASP A 202 27.39 -11.93 -17.06
C ASP A 202 27.99 -12.09 -18.48
N ASP A 203 29.17 -12.69 -18.58
CA ASP A 203 29.84 -12.94 -19.85
C ASP A 203 29.26 -14.14 -20.64
N GLY A 204 28.00 -14.52 -20.34
CA GLY A 204 27.27 -15.58 -21.06
C GLY A 204 27.57 -17.02 -20.58
N ASN A 205 28.42 -17.18 -19.59
CA ASN A 205 28.85 -18.48 -19.09
C ASN A 205 28.10 -18.95 -17.82
N THR A 206 27.30 -18.08 -17.19
CA THR A 206 26.50 -18.44 -16.00
C THR A 206 25.13 -18.98 -16.41
N ARG A 207 24.85 -20.21 -15.98
CA ARG A 207 23.49 -20.77 -16.03
C ARG A 207 22.55 -19.90 -15.18
N GLY A 208 21.27 -19.81 -15.54
CA GLY A 208 20.28 -18.99 -14.84
C GLY A 208 20.27 -19.14 -13.30
N ASP A 209 20.58 -20.34 -12.80
CA ASP A 209 20.72 -20.62 -11.36
C ASP A 209 21.84 -19.78 -10.69
N GLY A 210 22.89 -19.40 -11.42
CA GLY A 210 23.94 -18.52 -10.92
C GLY A 210 23.48 -17.09 -10.66
N ARG A 211 22.58 -16.57 -11.50
CA ARG A 211 22.00 -15.21 -11.35
C ARG A 211 21.12 -15.11 -10.10
N LEU A 212 20.25 -16.11 -9.86
CA LEU A 212 19.43 -16.17 -8.64
C LEU A 212 20.28 -16.30 -7.38
N ARG A 213 21.33 -17.13 -7.42
CA ARG A 213 22.23 -17.25 -6.28
C ARG A 213 22.96 -15.93 -5.97
N THR A 214 23.37 -15.20 -6.99
CA THR A 214 24.00 -13.89 -6.82
C THR A 214 23.00 -12.88 -6.26
N LEU A 215 21.78 -12.84 -6.79
CA LEU A 215 20.71 -11.98 -6.29
C LEU A 215 20.39 -12.28 -4.81
N GLY A 216 20.22 -13.56 -4.46
CA GLY A 216 19.98 -13.99 -3.08
C GLY A 216 21.12 -13.59 -2.12
N MET A 217 22.38 -13.71 -2.57
CA MET A 217 23.52 -13.27 -1.77
C MET A 217 23.55 -11.74 -1.57
N LEU A 218 23.20 -10.97 -2.60
CA LEU A 218 23.10 -9.51 -2.49
C LEU A 218 21.97 -9.10 -1.55
N GLY A 219 20.78 -9.73 -1.68
CA GLY A 219 19.63 -9.47 -0.81
C GLY A 219 19.93 -9.77 0.66
N ILE A 220 20.43 -10.99 0.95
CA ILE A 220 20.79 -11.39 2.34
C ILE A 220 21.89 -10.47 2.89
N GLY A 221 22.87 -10.08 2.06
CA GLY A 221 23.94 -9.17 2.48
C GLY A 221 23.46 -7.74 2.75
N ALA A 222 22.38 -7.29 2.09
CA ALA A 222 21.81 -5.96 2.28
C ALA A 222 20.94 -5.85 3.55
N LEU A 223 20.31 -6.95 3.99
CA LEU A 223 19.38 -6.95 5.14
C LEU A 223 19.96 -6.37 6.43
N PRO A 224 21.17 -6.75 6.89
CA PRO A 224 21.74 -6.20 8.11
C PRO A 224 21.94 -4.68 8.03
N LEU A 225 22.39 -4.18 6.87
CA LEU A 225 22.60 -2.75 6.66
C LEU A 225 21.27 -2.00 6.60
N LEU A 226 20.25 -2.57 5.95
CA LEU A 226 18.90 -2.01 5.92
C LEU A 226 18.33 -1.89 7.33
N LEU A 227 18.50 -2.91 8.17
CA LEU A 227 18.04 -2.88 9.57
C LEU A 227 18.75 -1.77 10.37
N VAL A 228 20.07 -1.65 10.22
CA VAL A 228 20.85 -0.58 10.87
C VAL A 228 20.38 0.81 10.44
N LEU A 229 20.18 1.02 9.14
CA LEU A 229 19.68 2.28 8.61
C LEU A 229 18.27 2.57 9.10
N PHE A 230 17.38 1.59 9.12
CA PHE A 230 16.01 1.77 9.59
C PHE A 230 15.95 2.21 11.07
N LEU A 231 16.75 1.57 11.93
CA LEU A 231 16.75 1.85 13.37
C LEU A 231 17.49 3.14 13.74
N PHE A 232 18.65 3.39 13.14
CA PHE A 232 19.55 4.46 13.59
C PHE A 232 19.62 5.67 12.66
N PHE A 233 19.06 5.63 11.44
CA PHE A 233 19.06 6.81 10.58
C PHE A 233 18.09 7.87 11.15
N PRO A 234 18.55 9.10 11.48
CA PRO A 234 17.69 10.11 12.10
C PRO A 234 16.48 10.44 11.22
N ARG A 235 15.29 10.35 11.80
CA ARG A 235 14.03 10.76 11.17
C ARG A 235 13.90 12.26 11.31
N LEU A 236 14.17 13.00 10.23
CA LEU A 236 14.01 14.44 10.20
C LEU A 236 12.56 14.78 9.78
N PRO A 237 11.95 15.81 10.39
CA PRO A 237 10.68 16.32 9.88
C PRO A 237 10.85 16.80 8.43
N PRO A 238 9.80 16.76 7.60
CA PRO A 238 9.88 17.20 6.21
C PRO A 238 10.35 18.67 6.15
N LEU A 239 11.46 18.91 5.44
CA LEU A 239 12.07 20.24 5.31
C LEU A 239 11.26 21.17 4.40
N TRP A 240 10.28 20.64 3.66
CA TRP A 240 9.39 21.38 2.78
C TRP A 240 8.03 20.65 2.70
N SER A 241 6.97 21.45 2.66
CA SER A 241 5.64 20.98 2.28
C SER A 241 5.46 21.21 0.79
N VAL A 242 5.48 20.14 -0.02
CA VAL A 242 5.14 20.25 -1.43
C VAL A 242 3.61 20.21 -1.53
N GLN A 243 3.00 21.31 -2.02
CA GLN A 243 1.57 21.31 -2.33
C GLN A 243 1.30 20.36 -3.48
N LEU A 244 0.57 19.28 -3.19
CA LEU A 244 0.14 18.32 -4.20
C LEU A 244 -1.09 18.87 -4.90
N SER A 245 -0.90 19.50 -6.06
CA SER A 245 -2.00 19.93 -6.94
C SER A 245 -2.40 18.74 -7.81
N GLY A 246 -3.11 17.77 -7.26
CA GLY A 246 -3.61 16.63 -8.01
C GLY A 246 -5.12 16.74 -8.20
N GLN A 247 -5.59 16.84 -9.43
CA GLN A 247 -6.96 16.52 -9.83
C GLN A 247 -7.17 15.00 -9.78
N GLN A 248 -7.06 14.40 -8.59
CA GLN A 248 -7.53 13.03 -8.39
C GLN A 248 -8.92 13.10 -7.78
N ALA A 249 -9.77 12.17 -8.19
CA ALA A 249 -11.11 12.02 -7.64
C ALA A 249 -11.03 12.03 -6.10
N THR A 250 -11.66 13.02 -5.47
CA THR A 250 -11.71 13.13 -4.03
C THR A 250 -12.39 11.90 -3.46
N THR A 251 -11.66 11.07 -2.73
CA THR A 251 -12.24 9.99 -1.95
C THR A 251 -12.74 10.57 -0.64
N GLY A 252 -14.03 10.36 -0.33
CA GLY A 252 -14.62 10.80 0.93
C GLY A 252 -15.80 11.76 0.76
N VAL A 253 -16.29 12.27 1.89
CA VAL A 253 -17.39 13.21 1.96
C VAL A 253 -17.01 14.51 1.22
N SER A 254 -17.87 14.95 0.29
CA SER A 254 -17.69 16.16 -0.49
C SER A 254 -17.99 17.44 0.31
N ASP A 255 -17.53 18.61 -0.17
CA ASP A 255 -17.86 19.95 0.36
C ASP A 255 -19.30 20.38 0.06
N SER A 256 -20.07 19.55 -0.58
CA SER A 256 -21.49 19.76 -0.89
C SER A 256 -22.19 18.42 -0.91
N MET A 257 -23.50 18.41 -0.70
CA MET A 257 -24.32 17.21 -0.70
C MET A 257 -25.58 17.43 -1.53
N SER A 258 -25.73 16.66 -2.59
CA SER A 258 -27.00 16.56 -3.32
C SER A 258 -27.50 15.12 -3.25
N PRO A 259 -28.82 14.87 -3.09
CA PRO A 259 -29.35 13.52 -3.10
C PRO A 259 -28.90 12.74 -4.35
N GLY A 260 -28.11 11.66 -4.16
CA GLY A 260 -27.46 10.86 -5.18
C GLY A 260 -25.91 10.86 -5.13
N ASP A 261 -25.29 11.79 -4.42
CA ASP A 261 -23.82 11.94 -4.39
C ASP A 261 -23.12 10.82 -3.61
N PHE A 262 -23.71 10.36 -2.50
CA PHE A 262 -23.12 9.31 -1.66
C PHE A 262 -23.33 7.88 -2.18
N ALA A 263 -24.05 7.69 -3.28
CA ALA A 263 -24.29 6.37 -3.84
C ALA A 263 -23.01 5.60 -4.15
N ASN A 264 -22.01 6.28 -4.69
CA ASN A 264 -20.72 5.69 -5.01
C ASN A 264 -19.88 5.39 -3.75
N LEU A 265 -19.98 6.26 -2.74
CA LEU A 265 -19.29 6.06 -1.45
C LEU A 265 -19.87 4.87 -0.69
N GLY A 266 -21.19 4.75 -0.63
CA GLY A 266 -21.88 3.64 0.03
C GLY A 266 -21.55 2.25 -0.54
N GLN A 267 -20.98 2.18 -1.73
CA GLN A 267 -20.51 0.93 -2.36
C GLN A 267 -19.00 0.71 -2.21
N SER A 268 -18.25 1.70 -1.73
CA SER A 268 -16.80 1.59 -1.58
C SER A 268 -16.41 1.02 -0.22
N THR A 269 -15.71 -0.10 -0.24
CA THR A 269 -15.12 -0.72 0.96
C THR A 269 -13.74 -0.16 1.33
N GLU A 270 -13.30 0.94 0.70
CA GLU A 270 -12.03 1.60 1.01
C GLU A 270 -12.05 2.17 2.42
N LEU A 271 -10.86 2.14 3.04
CA LEU A 271 -10.68 2.72 4.36
C LEU A 271 -10.77 4.24 4.27
N ALA A 272 -11.57 4.85 5.15
CA ALA A 272 -11.60 6.31 5.33
C ALA A 272 -10.60 6.72 6.42
N PHE A 273 -10.69 6.09 7.58
CA PHE A 273 -9.76 6.32 8.70
C PHE A 273 -9.82 5.18 9.71
N ARG A 274 -8.81 5.16 10.58
CA ARG A 274 -8.74 4.29 11.76
C ARG A 274 -8.80 5.09 13.04
N VAL A 275 -9.32 4.48 14.11
CA VAL A 275 -9.42 5.12 15.43
C VAL A 275 -8.85 4.21 16.50
N GLU A 276 -7.94 4.75 17.30
CA GLU A 276 -7.42 4.11 18.50
C GLU A 276 -8.00 4.86 19.72
N PHE A 277 -8.93 4.24 20.44
CA PHE A 277 -9.45 4.79 21.68
C PHE A 277 -8.45 4.60 22.81
N LYS A 278 -8.12 5.65 23.56
CA LYS A 278 -7.22 5.59 24.72
C LYS A 278 -7.97 5.19 26.00
N ASP A 279 -9.25 5.55 26.04
CA ASP A 279 -10.15 5.31 27.17
C ASP A 279 -11.26 4.32 26.77
N SER A 280 -12.48 4.55 27.25
CA SER A 280 -13.64 3.69 26.93
C SER A 280 -14.13 3.93 25.50
N ARG A 281 -14.40 2.86 24.78
CA ARG A 281 -15.02 2.93 23.45
C ARG A 281 -16.54 3.15 23.58
N PRO A 282 -17.12 4.16 22.89
CA PRO A 282 -18.57 4.32 22.83
C PRO A 282 -19.26 3.14 22.12
N ALA A 283 -20.56 2.97 22.38
CA ALA A 283 -21.38 2.00 21.67
C ALA A 283 -21.48 2.36 20.17
N GLN A 284 -21.67 1.36 19.29
CA GLN A 284 -21.73 1.54 17.83
C GLN A 284 -22.69 2.62 17.40
N GLN A 285 -23.88 2.64 17.97
CA GLN A 285 -24.94 3.64 17.71
C GLN A 285 -24.58 5.07 18.11
N GLN A 286 -23.50 5.27 18.88
CA GLN A 286 -22.98 6.59 19.28
C GLN A 286 -21.84 7.08 18.40
N LEU A 287 -21.32 6.24 17.49
CA LEU A 287 -20.17 6.55 16.66
C LEU A 287 -20.59 7.39 15.45
N TYR A 288 -20.91 8.67 15.67
CA TYR A 288 -21.15 9.67 14.64
C TYR A 288 -19.91 10.54 14.46
N TRP A 289 -19.19 10.30 13.38
CA TRP A 289 -17.97 11.00 13.02
C TRP A 289 -18.30 12.25 12.23
N ARG A 290 -18.45 13.37 12.92
CA ARG A 290 -18.77 14.68 12.33
C ARG A 290 -17.68 15.10 11.36
N GLY A 291 -18.05 15.49 10.16
CA GLY A 291 -17.23 16.15 9.17
C GLY A 291 -17.72 17.59 8.94
N LEU A 292 -18.56 17.78 7.93
CA LEU A 292 -19.07 19.09 7.54
C LEU A 292 -20.53 19.30 8.01
N VAL A 293 -20.87 20.56 8.27
CA VAL A 293 -22.23 20.99 8.57
C VAL A 293 -22.74 21.84 7.42
N PHE A 294 -23.89 21.47 6.87
CA PHE A 294 -24.52 22.12 5.74
C PHE A 294 -25.74 22.92 6.19
N SER A 295 -25.65 24.23 6.10
CA SER A 295 -26.73 25.15 6.48
C SER A 295 -27.34 25.88 5.28
N ASP A 296 -26.64 25.97 4.16
CA ASP A 296 -27.15 26.63 2.94
C ASP A 296 -27.76 25.60 1.99
N PHE A 297 -28.99 25.86 1.53
CA PHE A 297 -29.72 24.97 0.63
C PHE A 297 -30.32 25.74 -0.55
N ASP A 298 -29.88 25.42 -1.76
CA ASP A 298 -30.32 26.07 -3.00
C ASP A 298 -31.59 25.45 -3.64
N GLY A 299 -32.17 24.43 -3.01
CA GLY A 299 -33.31 23.66 -3.52
C GLY A 299 -32.93 22.28 -4.05
N VAL A 300 -31.62 22.04 -4.29
CA VAL A 300 -31.07 20.81 -4.81
C VAL A 300 -29.87 20.35 -3.97
N THR A 301 -29.00 21.28 -3.64
CA THR A 301 -27.67 21.01 -3.04
C THR A 301 -27.55 21.72 -1.70
N TRP A 302 -27.05 20.99 -0.71
CA TRP A 302 -26.66 21.48 0.59
C TRP A 302 -25.19 21.87 0.60
N ARG A 303 -24.83 23.03 1.21
CA ARG A 303 -23.45 23.53 1.32
C ARG A 303 -23.17 24.09 2.71
N PRO A 304 -21.89 24.14 3.12
CA PRO A 304 -21.48 24.90 4.31
C PRO A 304 -21.81 26.39 4.13
N SER A 305 -22.18 27.06 5.21
CA SER A 305 -22.44 28.51 5.15
C SER A 305 -21.18 29.28 4.78
N PRO A 306 -21.32 30.45 4.14
CA PRO A 306 -20.17 31.31 3.82
C PRO A 306 -19.37 31.74 5.07
N GLN A 307 -20.00 31.86 6.22
CA GLN A 307 -19.36 32.25 7.49
C GLN A 307 -18.46 31.16 8.05
N GLN A 308 -18.78 29.88 7.85
CA GLN A 308 -17.96 28.75 8.25
C GLN A 308 -16.60 28.71 7.51
N ARG A 309 -16.52 29.36 6.33
CA ARG A 309 -15.31 29.41 5.51
C ARG A 309 -14.32 30.50 5.94
N GLN A 310 -14.66 31.39 6.90
CA GLN A 310 -13.84 32.57 7.27
C GLN A 310 -13.13 32.44 8.61
N TRP A 311 -13.04 31.23 9.15
CA TRP A 311 -12.52 31.02 10.50
C TRP A 311 -10.99 31.03 10.59
N ARG A 312 -10.47 31.49 11.78
CA ARG A 312 -9.04 31.51 12.09
C ARG A 312 -8.69 30.41 13.09
N PRO A 313 -7.49 29.81 13.00
CA PRO A 313 -7.07 28.76 13.93
C PRO A 313 -6.98 29.26 15.36
N GLU A 314 -7.54 28.54 16.30
CA GLU A 314 -7.36 28.74 17.75
C GLU A 314 -6.52 27.60 18.31
N LEU A 315 -5.42 27.97 19.02
CA LEU A 315 -4.43 27.03 19.53
C LEU A 315 -4.78 26.41 20.88
N GLN A 316 -5.83 26.89 21.53
CA GLN A 316 -6.29 26.44 22.84
C GLN A 316 -7.76 26.07 22.75
N THR A 317 -8.24 25.21 23.68
CA THR A 317 -9.67 24.93 23.79
C THR A 317 -10.42 26.23 23.86
N PRO A 318 -11.32 26.52 22.88
CA PRO A 318 -12.02 27.80 22.86
C PRO A 318 -12.84 27.96 24.13
N VAL A 319 -12.84 29.17 24.70
CA VAL A 319 -13.60 29.50 25.93
C VAL A 319 -15.09 29.14 25.79
N TRP A 320 -15.64 29.20 24.57
CA TRP A 320 -17.03 28.83 24.35
C TRP A 320 -17.25 27.31 24.48
N ILE A 321 -16.28 26.43 24.18
CA ILE A 321 -16.34 24.99 24.45
C ILE A 321 -16.32 24.76 25.97
N GLU A 322 -15.40 25.40 26.68
CA GLU A 322 -15.29 25.30 28.12
C GLU A 322 -16.59 25.78 28.81
N ASN A 323 -17.14 26.90 28.36
CA ASN A 323 -18.42 27.43 28.86
C ASN A 323 -19.58 26.49 28.56
N ALA A 324 -19.67 25.95 27.33
CA ALA A 324 -20.76 25.01 26.96
C ALA A 324 -20.67 23.72 27.78
N PHE A 325 -19.44 23.21 28.01
CA PHE A 325 -19.23 22.05 28.88
C PHE A 325 -19.54 22.37 30.36
N ALA A 326 -19.23 23.56 30.81
CA ALA A 326 -19.53 24.02 32.17
C ALA A 326 -21.03 24.09 32.46
N THR A 327 -21.88 24.27 31.44
CA THR A 327 -23.36 24.29 31.60
C THR A 327 -24.00 22.91 31.78
N VAL A 328 -23.24 21.84 31.55
CA VAL A 328 -23.70 20.46 31.80
C VAL A 328 -23.82 20.23 33.31
N PRO A 329 -24.93 19.69 33.83
CA PRO A 329 -25.03 19.32 35.25
C PRO A 329 -23.89 18.37 35.66
N ASP A 330 -23.37 18.58 36.88
CA ASP A 330 -22.21 17.81 37.34
C ASP A 330 -22.46 16.29 37.35
N GLU A 331 -23.67 15.86 37.61
CA GLU A 331 -24.10 14.46 37.58
C GLU A 331 -24.05 13.86 36.16
N ALA A 332 -24.14 14.69 35.12
CA ALA A 332 -24.10 14.30 33.71
C ALA A 332 -22.76 14.56 33.04
N LYS A 333 -21.81 15.21 33.74
CA LYS A 333 -20.47 15.45 33.20
C LYS A 333 -19.68 14.16 33.11
N VAL A 334 -19.27 13.82 31.90
CA VAL A 334 -18.32 12.74 31.61
C VAL A 334 -16.97 13.39 31.27
N ALA A 335 -15.88 12.85 31.78
CA ALA A 335 -14.54 13.30 31.36
C ALA A 335 -14.42 13.21 29.84
N PRO A 336 -13.77 14.19 29.18
CA PRO A 336 -13.56 14.14 27.75
C PRO A 336 -12.90 12.83 27.34
N ASN A 337 -13.50 12.13 26.38
CA ASN A 337 -12.94 10.89 25.85
C ASN A 337 -11.79 11.22 24.90
N SER A 338 -10.66 10.55 25.05
CA SER A 338 -9.46 10.77 24.23
C SER A 338 -9.25 9.62 23.27
N TYR A 339 -9.06 9.96 22.00
CA TYR A 339 -8.77 8.99 20.95
C TYR A 339 -7.88 9.60 19.86
N GLN A 340 -7.24 8.73 19.09
CA GLN A 340 -6.40 9.12 17.96
C GLN A 340 -7.02 8.65 16.66
N ILE A 341 -7.07 9.53 15.66
CA ILE A 341 -7.50 9.20 14.31
C ILE A 341 -6.29 9.13 13.39
N ILE A 342 -6.28 8.12 12.52
CA ILE A 342 -5.35 7.94 11.42
C ILE A 342 -6.18 8.05 10.14
N LEU A 343 -6.21 9.26 9.56
CA LEU A 343 -7.01 9.61 8.39
C LEU A 343 -6.27 9.31 7.10
N GLU A 344 -6.92 8.62 6.17
CA GLU A 344 -6.38 8.43 4.82
C GLU A 344 -6.43 9.74 4.01
N PRO A 345 -5.61 9.91 2.95
CA PRO A 345 -5.59 11.14 2.15
C PRO A 345 -6.95 11.45 1.54
N THR A 346 -7.52 12.60 1.88
CA THR A 346 -8.85 13.03 1.39
C THR A 346 -8.78 14.12 0.32
N GLN A 347 -7.63 14.78 0.18
CA GLN A 347 -7.45 16.00 -0.62
C GLN A 347 -8.34 17.17 -0.15
N GLN A 348 -8.87 17.10 1.08
CA GLN A 348 -9.79 18.07 1.68
C GLN A 348 -9.18 18.67 2.94
N ASN A 349 -9.71 19.81 3.35
CA ASN A 349 -9.24 20.54 4.53
C ASN A 349 -9.96 20.14 5.83
N TRP A 350 -11.12 19.48 5.76
CA TRP A 350 -11.85 19.09 6.98
C TRP A 350 -11.41 17.73 7.48
N LEU A 351 -11.47 17.60 8.80
CA LEU A 351 -11.16 16.38 9.53
C LEU A 351 -12.44 15.84 10.18
N PHE A 352 -12.36 14.62 10.71
CA PHE A 352 -13.48 13.95 11.33
C PHE A 352 -13.26 13.79 12.83
N GLY A 353 -14.37 13.75 13.60
CA GLY A 353 -14.33 13.48 15.02
C GLY A 353 -15.71 13.17 15.60
N LEU A 354 -15.78 12.54 16.76
CA LEU A 354 -17.03 12.16 17.40
C LEU A 354 -17.76 13.38 18.00
N ASP A 355 -19.02 13.53 17.66
CA ASP A 355 -19.96 14.52 18.22
C ASP A 355 -19.38 15.95 18.27
N TYR A 356 -18.71 16.29 19.38
CA TYR A 356 -18.11 17.60 19.68
C TYR A 356 -16.59 17.45 19.82
N PRO A 357 -15.88 17.28 18.70
CA PRO A 357 -14.45 17.00 18.70
C PRO A 357 -13.64 18.27 18.89
N PHE A 358 -12.50 18.15 19.57
CA PHE A 358 -11.46 19.15 19.62
C PHE A 358 -10.11 18.51 19.32
N ALA A 359 -9.43 18.94 18.25
CA ALA A 359 -8.11 18.42 17.89
C ALA A 359 -7.01 19.22 18.58
N GLN A 360 -6.02 18.54 19.16
CA GLN A 360 -4.92 19.14 19.91
C GLN A 360 -3.71 19.52 19.01
N GLN A 361 -3.95 19.87 17.76
CA GLN A 361 -2.86 20.20 16.80
C GLN A 361 -2.88 21.67 16.42
N GLN A 362 -1.67 22.24 16.24
CA GLN A 362 -1.49 23.69 16.00
C GLN A 362 -2.01 24.17 14.65
N ASP A 363 -2.13 23.28 13.65
CA ASP A 363 -2.60 23.57 12.29
C ASP A 363 -4.05 23.13 12.03
N VAL A 364 -4.78 22.82 13.11
CA VAL A 364 -6.20 22.45 13.06
C VAL A 364 -6.99 23.47 13.85
N SER A 365 -7.98 24.08 13.19
CA SER A 365 -8.96 24.99 13.78
C SER A 365 -10.30 24.29 13.96
N ILE A 366 -11.12 24.83 14.86
CA ILE A 366 -12.48 24.36 15.08
C ILE A 366 -13.50 25.48 14.83
N THR A 367 -14.57 25.16 14.14
CA THR A 367 -15.67 26.10 13.90
C THR A 367 -16.69 26.05 15.05
N SER A 368 -17.58 27.05 15.12
CA SER A 368 -18.68 27.09 16.12
C SER A 368 -19.67 25.93 16.00
N ASP A 369 -19.71 25.22 14.88
CA ASP A 369 -20.52 24.03 14.65
C ASP A 369 -19.72 22.71 14.76
N PHE A 370 -18.52 22.78 15.36
CA PHE A 370 -17.62 21.65 15.63
C PHE A 370 -17.07 20.94 14.38
N THR A 371 -16.99 21.65 13.27
CA THR A 371 -16.19 21.18 12.13
C THR A 371 -14.71 21.42 12.40
N LEU A 372 -13.87 20.40 12.28
CA LEU A 372 -12.42 20.53 12.37
C LEU A 372 -11.86 20.89 10.99
N LEU A 373 -11.08 21.95 10.90
CA LEU A 373 -10.49 22.45 9.66
C LEU A 373 -8.96 22.50 9.79
N LYS A 374 -8.27 21.90 8.84
CA LYS A 374 -6.82 21.98 8.70
C LYS A 374 -6.45 23.09 7.71
N ASP A 375 -5.33 23.79 7.96
CA ASP A 375 -4.86 24.88 7.11
C ASP A 375 -4.56 24.41 5.67
N GLN A 376 -4.09 23.18 5.51
CA GLN A 376 -3.74 22.58 4.22
C GLN A 376 -4.55 21.30 3.98
N PRO A 377 -4.89 20.99 2.72
CA PRO A 377 -5.53 19.72 2.39
C PRO A 377 -4.76 18.49 2.88
N VAL A 378 -5.49 17.45 3.28
CA VAL A 378 -4.91 16.17 3.71
C VAL A 378 -4.48 15.39 2.49
N THR A 379 -3.23 15.58 2.07
CA THR A 379 -2.65 14.97 0.86
C THR A 379 -1.89 13.66 1.15
N GLN A 380 -1.57 13.44 2.43
CA GLN A 380 -0.92 12.23 2.94
C GLN A 380 -1.69 11.73 4.15
N GLN A 381 -1.45 10.49 4.58
CA GLN A 381 -2.05 9.98 5.80
C GLN A 381 -1.74 10.90 6.98
N LEU A 382 -2.80 11.31 7.67
CA LEU A 382 -2.71 12.25 8.80
C LEU A 382 -3.09 11.56 10.10
N ARG A 383 -2.22 11.70 11.11
CA ARG A 383 -2.51 11.27 12.47
C ARG A 383 -2.77 12.49 13.35
N TYR A 384 -3.87 12.47 14.10
CA TYR A 384 -4.22 13.54 15.05
C TYR A 384 -4.96 13.00 16.27
N ASP A 385 -4.69 13.64 17.41
CA ASP A 385 -5.33 13.34 18.68
C ASP A 385 -6.56 14.24 18.88
N VAL A 386 -7.64 13.63 19.33
CA VAL A 386 -8.93 14.29 19.50
C VAL A 386 -9.46 14.07 20.93
N LEU A 387 -9.99 15.14 21.51
CA LEU A 387 -10.83 15.11 22.70
C LEU A 387 -12.30 15.24 22.30
N GLN A 388 -13.14 14.37 22.81
CA GLN A 388 -14.58 14.43 22.62
C GLN A 388 -15.24 15.01 23.89
N PHE A 389 -15.96 16.10 23.72
CA PHE A 389 -16.75 16.71 24.77
C PHE A 389 -18.21 16.30 24.60
N ALA A 390 -18.72 15.41 25.44
CA ALA A 390 -20.11 14.95 25.41
C ALA A 390 -20.56 14.57 26.84
N PRO A 391 -21.84 14.81 27.20
CA PRO A 391 -22.84 15.59 26.46
C PRO A 391 -22.61 17.10 26.58
N MET A 392 -23.04 17.87 25.57
CA MET A 392 -22.99 19.34 25.60
C MET A 392 -24.32 19.95 25.13
N ARG A 393 -24.66 21.13 25.63
CA ARG A 393 -25.76 21.95 25.13
C ARG A 393 -25.18 23.04 24.24
N ILE A 394 -25.34 22.91 22.95
CA ILE A 394 -24.79 23.84 21.97
C ILE A 394 -25.86 24.83 21.55
N ASP A 395 -25.55 26.14 21.71
CA ASP A 395 -26.43 27.25 21.40
C ASP A 395 -27.84 27.10 22.03
N PRO A 396 -27.98 26.95 23.37
CA PRO A 396 -29.28 26.83 24.02
C PRO A 396 -30.16 28.03 23.71
N ILE A 397 -29.55 29.17 23.38
CA ILE A 397 -30.18 30.40 22.86
C ILE A 397 -29.60 30.65 21.48
N LEU A 398 -30.39 30.45 20.42
CA LEU A 398 -29.93 30.62 19.06
C LEU A 398 -29.96 32.12 18.67
N ASN A 399 -28.85 32.63 18.18
CA ASN A 399 -28.78 34.01 17.67
C ASN A 399 -29.60 34.16 16.37
N ASP A 400 -30.03 35.41 16.08
CA ASP A 400 -30.91 35.69 14.94
C ASP A 400 -30.28 35.35 13.57
N GLU A 401 -28.97 35.44 13.43
CA GLU A 401 -28.28 35.10 12.18
C GLU A 401 -28.30 33.61 11.95
N SER A 402 -27.91 32.80 12.94
CA SER A 402 -27.97 31.34 12.88
C SER A 402 -29.40 30.83 12.69
N ARG A 403 -30.37 31.49 13.35
CA ARG A 403 -31.78 31.16 13.16
C ARG A 403 -32.22 31.39 11.72
N ARG A 404 -31.95 32.56 11.16
CA ARG A 404 -32.28 32.88 9.76
C ARG A 404 -31.63 31.91 8.78
N LEU A 405 -30.34 31.63 8.96
CA LEU A 405 -29.61 30.72 8.11
C LEU A 405 -30.20 29.31 8.12
N ASN A 406 -30.50 28.78 9.31
CA ASN A 406 -30.99 27.41 9.47
C ASN A 406 -32.49 27.24 9.28
N LEU A 407 -33.20 28.32 8.96
CA LEU A 407 -34.59 28.36 8.49
C LEU A 407 -34.68 28.58 6.97
N ALA A 408 -33.61 29.05 6.34
CA ALA A 408 -33.64 29.45 4.94
C ALA A 408 -34.01 28.27 4.02
N LEU A 409 -34.97 28.51 3.17
CA LEU A 409 -35.38 27.64 2.05
C LEU A 409 -35.61 28.49 0.81
N PRO A 410 -35.38 27.98 -0.39
CA PRO A 410 -35.79 28.63 -1.64
C PRO A 410 -37.27 29.01 -1.60
N LYS A 411 -37.65 30.13 -2.22
CA LYS A 411 -39.04 30.57 -2.24
C LYS A 411 -39.95 29.58 -2.92
N ASP A 412 -39.48 28.98 -3.99
CA ASP A 412 -40.21 28.05 -4.84
C ASP A 412 -39.66 26.62 -4.72
N GLY A 413 -40.41 25.64 -5.17
CA GLY A 413 -40.03 24.21 -5.19
C GLY A 413 -40.60 23.40 -4.04
N ASN A 414 -40.76 22.11 -4.29
CA ASN A 414 -41.24 21.08 -3.37
C ASN A 414 -42.58 21.44 -2.67
N PRO A 415 -43.65 21.78 -3.42
CA PRO A 415 -44.92 22.26 -2.83
C PRO A 415 -45.63 21.19 -2.00
N GLN A 416 -45.55 19.90 -2.37
CA GLN A 416 -46.18 18.82 -1.62
C GLN A 416 -45.51 18.60 -0.26
N ALA A 417 -44.16 18.63 -0.22
CA ALA A 417 -43.42 18.52 1.03
C ALA A 417 -43.72 19.71 1.97
N ARG A 418 -43.86 20.93 1.45
CA ARG A 418 -44.24 22.08 2.23
C ARG A 418 -45.66 21.95 2.83
N ALA A 419 -46.62 21.51 2.00
CA ALA A 419 -48.00 21.27 2.45
C ALA A 419 -48.07 20.19 3.55
N LEU A 420 -47.37 19.07 3.34
CA LEU A 420 -47.27 17.98 4.32
C LEU A 420 -46.62 18.46 5.63
N ALA A 421 -45.54 19.23 5.54
CA ALA A 421 -44.87 19.79 6.70
C ALA A 421 -45.81 20.67 7.55
N GLN A 422 -46.51 21.59 6.92
CA GLN A 422 -47.53 22.45 7.59
C GLN A 422 -48.65 21.64 8.21
N GLN A 423 -49.20 20.65 7.48
CA GLN A 423 -50.25 19.78 7.95
C GLN A 423 -49.83 19.00 9.20
N LEU A 424 -48.70 18.29 9.15
CA LEU A 424 -48.20 17.49 10.27
C LEU A 424 -47.83 18.35 11.47
N PHE A 425 -47.27 19.56 11.25
CA PHE A 425 -46.89 20.48 12.32
C PHE A 425 -48.14 20.99 13.06
N THR A 426 -49.17 21.38 12.32
CA THR A 426 -50.45 21.80 12.90
C THR A 426 -51.13 20.66 13.69
N GLN A 427 -51.10 19.43 13.14
CA GLN A 427 -51.62 18.23 13.82
C GLN A 427 -50.84 17.83 15.08
N SER A 428 -49.65 18.35 15.23
CA SER A 428 -48.76 18.12 16.38
C SER A 428 -48.83 19.26 17.41
N ASP A 429 -49.88 20.06 17.40
CA ASP A 429 -50.07 21.23 18.27
C ASP A 429 -48.91 22.24 18.18
N SER A 430 -48.22 22.30 17.05
CA SER A 430 -47.01 23.11 16.81
C SER A 430 -45.84 22.78 17.79
N ASP A 431 -45.86 21.59 18.39
CA ASP A 431 -44.76 21.11 19.23
C ASP A 431 -43.68 20.41 18.36
N PRO A 432 -42.44 20.88 18.38
CA PRO A 432 -41.38 20.32 17.56
C PRO A 432 -41.12 18.82 17.80
N VAL A 433 -41.19 18.35 19.05
CA VAL A 433 -40.90 16.94 19.40
C VAL A 433 -42.01 16.04 18.89
N ARG A 434 -43.29 16.43 19.11
CA ARG A 434 -44.46 15.70 18.56
C ARG A 434 -44.45 15.70 17.03
N TYR A 435 -44.03 16.80 16.43
CA TYR A 435 -43.93 16.92 14.98
C TYR A 435 -42.89 15.96 14.40
N MET A 436 -41.69 15.87 14.99
CA MET A 436 -40.68 14.90 14.57
C MET A 436 -41.20 13.46 14.66
N ALA A 437 -41.86 13.11 15.76
CA ALA A 437 -42.53 11.80 15.93
C ALA A 437 -43.70 11.58 14.94
N ALA A 438 -44.36 12.64 14.47
CA ALA A 438 -45.38 12.54 13.44
C ALA A 438 -44.78 12.25 12.05
N ILE A 439 -43.63 12.86 11.72
CA ILE A 439 -42.87 12.56 10.48
C ILE A 439 -42.39 11.10 10.50
N GLU A 440 -41.82 10.66 11.62
CA GLU A 440 -41.34 9.26 11.78
C GLU A 440 -42.51 8.27 11.56
N ARG A 441 -43.63 8.48 12.22
CA ARG A 441 -44.82 7.63 12.02
C ARG A 441 -45.30 7.64 10.58
N TRP A 442 -45.32 8.81 9.91
CA TRP A 442 -45.71 8.91 8.51
C TRP A 442 -44.77 8.12 7.59
N ILE A 443 -43.48 8.21 7.81
CA ILE A 443 -42.45 7.43 7.07
C ILE A 443 -42.69 5.93 7.30
N ASN A 444 -42.85 5.49 8.55
CA ASN A 444 -43.03 4.09 8.91
C ASN A 444 -44.33 3.46 8.41
N GLN A 445 -45.35 4.30 8.19
CA GLN A 445 -46.65 3.87 7.61
C GLN A 445 -46.67 3.86 6.09
N THR A 446 -45.58 4.30 5.47
CA THR A 446 -45.44 4.43 4.03
C THR A 446 -44.31 3.51 3.53
N ASP A 447 -44.39 2.98 2.30
CA ASP A 447 -43.44 2.02 1.74
C ASP A 447 -42.07 2.64 1.40
N PHE A 448 -41.45 3.32 2.37
CA PHE A 448 -40.10 3.81 2.23
C PHE A 448 -39.08 2.66 2.34
N ARG A 449 -38.03 2.70 1.50
CA ARG A 449 -36.96 1.70 1.53
C ARG A 449 -35.59 2.35 1.48
N TYR A 450 -34.64 1.78 2.22
CA TYR A 450 -33.26 2.16 2.18
C TYR A 450 -32.53 1.38 1.06
N THR A 451 -31.83 2.06 0.15
CA THR A 451 -31.10 1.42 -0.97
C THR A 451 -29.92 2.28 -1.42
N LEU A 452 -28.81 1.64 -1.82
CA LEU A 452 -27.65 2.29 -2.39
C LEU A 452 -27.78 2.58 -3.91
N SER A 453 -28.90 2.19 -4.53
CA SER A 453 -29.18 2.43 -5.95
C SER A 453 -30.53 3.10 -6.13
N PRO A 454 -30.73 4.31 -5.57
CA PRO A 454 -32.00 5.00 -5.68
C PRO A 454 -32.25 5.48 -7.12
N PRO A 455 -33.52 5.61 -7.52
CA PRO A 455 -33.90 6.25 -8.78
C PRO A 455 -33.39 7.69 -8.84
N ARG A 456 -32.98 8.14 -10.03
CA ARG A 456 -32.56 9.53 -10.21
C ARG A 456 -33.68 10.50 -10.04
N LEU A 457 -33.50 11.53 -9.20
CA LEU A 457 -34.41 12.63 -8.97
C LEU A 457 -34.16 13.77 -9.97
N LYS A 458 -35.18 14.56 -10.30
CA LYS A 458 -35.12 15.60 -11.34
C LYS A 458 -35.14 17.02 -10.73
N ASN A 459 -36.29 17.64 -10.69
CA ASN A 459 -36.47 19.07 -10.35
C ASN A 459 -36.87 19.31 -8.88
N ASN A 460 -38.01 18.76 -8.47
CA ASN A 460 -38.50 18.85 -7.10
C ASN A 460 -38.08 17.61 -6.32
N ARG A 461 -36.78 17.51 -6.02
CA ARG A 461 -36.16 16.28 -5.52
C ARG A 461 -36.78 15.81 -4.21
N ILE A 462 -37.18 16.72 -3.33
CA ILE A 462 -37.80 16.36 -2.05
C ILE A 462 -39.20 15.78 -2.30
N ASP A 463 -40.04 16.43 -3.13
CA ASP A 463 -41.35 15.89 -3.48
C ASP A 463 -41.24 14.55 -4.22
N GLU A 464 -40.36 14.45 -5.18
CA GLU A 464 -40.15 13.21 -5.92
C GLU A 464 -39.71 12.06 -5.02
N PHE A 465 -38.83 12.33 -4.05
CA PHE A 465 -38.43 11.32 -3.06
C PHE A 465 -39.58 10.95 -2.15
N LEU A 466 -40.24 11.92 -1.52
CA LEU A 466 -41.26 11.66 -0.50
C LEU A 466 -42.55 11.02 -1.05
N PHE A 467 -42.96 11.38 -2.27
CA PHE A 467 -44.28 10.97 -2.80
C PHE A 467 -44.20 10.00 -3.98
N GLN A 468 -43.07 9.91 -4.69
CA GLN A 468 -42.96 9.09 -5.91
C GLN A 468 -42.03 7.90 -5.72
N THR A 469 -40.73 8.15 -5.48
CA THR A 469 -39.71 7.07 -5.47
C THR A 469 -39.67 6.32 -4.15
N LYS A 470 -39.77 7.00 -3.03
CA LYS A 470 -39.73 6.47 -1.65
C LYS A 470 -38.52 5.52 -1.40
N ALA A 471 -37.56 5.57 -2.28
CA ALA A 471 -36.35 4.75 -2.27
C ALA A 471 -35.13 5.65 -2.28
N GLY A 472 -34.29 5.55 -1.24
CA GLY A 472 -33.13 6.41 -1.06
C GLY A 472 -32.22 5.90 0.04
N PHE A 473 -31.17 6.65 0.32
CA PHE A 473 -30.26 6.39 1.43
C PHE A 473 -30.07 7.68 2.29
N CYS A 474 -29.17 7.67 3.25
CA CYS A 474 -29.08 8.69 4.32
C CYS A 474 -29.23 10.14 3.86
N GLU A 475 -28.65 10.55 2.75
CA GLU A 475 -28.78 11.94 2.26
C GLU A 475 -30.17 12.31 1.78
N HIS A 476 -30.95 11.35 1.24
CA HIS A 476 -32.33 11.58 0.84
C HIS A 476 -33.21 11.81 2.06
N TYR A 477 -33.07 10.97 3.08
CA TYR A 477 -33.82 11.07 4.33
C TYR A 477 -33.44 12.33 5.11
N SER A 478 -32.14 12.60 5.30
CA SER A 478 -31.67 13.78 6.04
C SER A 478 -32.02 15.09 5.34
N SER A 479 -31.87 15.15 4.01
CA SER A 479 -32.28 16.32 3.23
C SER A 479 -33.77 16.61 3.34
N SER A 480 -34.60 15.57 3.15
CA SER A 480 -36.07 15.72 3.21
C SER A 480 -36.56 16.05 4.61
N PHE A 481 -36.00 15.42 5.64
CA PHE A 481 -36.34 15.67 7.03
C PHE A 481 -35.98 17.11 7.44
N THR A 482 -34.75 17.55 7.11
CA THR A 482 -34.30 18.94 7.36
C THR A 482 -35.18 19.95 6.61
N PHE A 483 -35.53 19.67 5.36
CA PHE A 483 -36.44 20.51 4.58
C PHE A 483 -37.81 20.65 5.25
N MET A 484 -38.43 19.55 5.69
CA MET A 484 -39.72 19.55 6.36
C MET A 484 -39.69 20.31 7.68
N LEU A 485 -38.62 20.19 8.47
CA LEU A 485 -38.44 20.96 9.70
C LEU A 485 -38.39 22.46 9.41
N ARG A 486 -37.57 22.88 8.43
CA ARG A 486 -37.47 24.29 8.03
C ARG A 486 -38.77 24.83 7.48
N ALA A 487 -39.49 24.03 6.69
CA ALA A 487 -40.80 24.39 6.17
C ALA A 487 -41.85 24.60 7.27
N ALA A 488 -41.70 23.93 8.41
CA ALA A 488 -42.53 24.14 9.62
C ALA A 488 -42.00 25.28 10.53
N GLY A 489 -40.91 25.96 10.16
CA GLY A 489 -40.35 27.05 10.96
C GLY A 489 -39.41 26.61 12.09
N ILE A 490 -38.92 25.35 12.06
CA ILE A 490 -37.98 24.80 13.03
C ILE A 490 -36.58 24.86 12.44
N PRO A 491 -35.59 25.54 13.11
CA PRO A 491 -34.23 25.60 12.63
C PRO A 491 -33.61 24.21 12.59
N ALA A 492 -33.08 23.84 11.44
CA ALA A 492 -32.43 22.53 11.24
C ALA A 492 -31.32 22.63 10.21
N ARG A 493 -30.34 21.72 10.31
CA ARG A 493 -29.18 21.64 9.41
C ARG A 493 -28.79 20.19 9.14
N VAL A 494 -28.11 19.94 8.02
CA VAL A 494 -27.61 18.62 7.68
C VAL A 494 -26.14 18.53 8.10
N VAL A 495 -25.77 17.39 8.69
CA VAL A 495 -24.38 17.08 9.01
C VAL A 495 -23.95 15.90 8.16
N ALA A 496 -22.81 16.01 7.52
CA ALA A 496 -22.19 14.95 6.75
C ALA A 496 -20.89 14.47 7.40
N GLY A 497 -20.67 13.17 7.36
CA GLY A 497 -19.52 12.54 7.97
C GLY A 497 -19.59 11.03 7.80
N TYR A 498 -19.34 10.29 8.87
CA TYR A 498 -19.46 8.83 8.90
C TYR A 498 -20.25 8.38 10.13
N GLN A 499 -20.83 7.18 10.08
CA GLN A 499 -21.52 6.59 11.22
C GLN A 499 -21.16 5.12 11.37
N GLY A 500 -20.76 4.70 12.58
CA GLY A 500 -20.40 3.33 12.89
C GLY A 500 -18.95 3.03 12.57
N GLY A 501 -18.72 1.98 11.84
CA GLY A 501 -17.44 1.36 11.54
C GLY A 501 -17.35 -0.05 12.12
N GLU A 502 -16.22 -0.71 12.02
CA GLU A 502 -15.97 -2.07 12.47
C GLU A 502 -14.74 -2.16 13.37
N LEU A 503 -14.78 -3.09 14.33
CA LEU A 503 -13.58 -3.42 15.09
C LEU A 503 -12.63 -4.25 14.21
N SER A 504 -11.37 -3.82 14.10
CA SER A 504 -10.35 -4.59 13.39
C SER A 504 -10.19 -5.98 14.02
N ARG A 505 -9.74 -6.96 13.26
CA ARG A 505 -9.50 -8.33 13.77
C ARG A 505 -8.47 -8.39 14.91
N SER A 506 -7.58 -7.42 15.00
CA SER A 506 -6.62 -7.29 16.12
C SER A 506 -7.30 -6.87 17.43
N GLY A 507 -8.54 -6.41 17.39
CA GLY A 507 -9.32 -5.99 18.55
C GLY A 507 -8.95 -4.62 19.13
N ASN A 508 -7.94 -3.94 18.62
CA ASN A 508 -7.40 -2.72 19.21
C ASN A 508 -7.75 -1.44 18.45
N VAL A 509 -8.22 -1.55 17.22
CA VAL A 509 -8.44 -0.41 16.32
C VAL A 509 -9.81 -0.50 15.70
N TRP A 510 -10.49 0.63 15.62
CA TRP A 510 -11.76 0.78 14.95
C TRP A 510 -11.52 1.27 13.52
N GLU A 511 -12.06 0.58 12.52
CA GLU A 511 -11.93 0.91 11.10
C GLU A 511 -13.24 1.50 10.58
N VAL A 512 -13.16 2.71 10.04
CA VAL A 512 -14.27 3.40 9.37
C VAL A 512 -13.98 3.44 7.89
N ARG A 513 -14.93 2.96 7.08
CA ARG A 513 -14.77 2.80 5.63
C ARG A 513 -15.60 3.82 4.87
N GLN A 514 -15.34 3.99 3.58
CA GLN A 514 -16.11 4.92 2.74
C GLN A 514 -17.59 4.56 2.70
N MET A 515 -17.94 3.27 2.76
CA MET A 515 -19.31 2.80 2.85
C MET A 515 -20.05 3.23 4.15
N ASP A 516 -19.31 3.61 5.18
CA ASP A 516 -19.86 4.14 6.43
C ASP A 516 -20.19 5.64 6.34
N ALA A 517 -19.94 6.28 5.18
CA ALA A 517 -20.34 7.66 4.93
C ALA A 517 -21.82 7.84 5.22
N HIS A 518 -22.14 8.92 5.93
CA HIS A 518 -23.47 9.11 6.48
C HIS A 518 -23.83 10.59 6.58
N ALA A 519 -25.12 10.86 6.42
CA ALA A 519 -25.70 12.17 6.64
C ALA A 519 -26.84 12.06 7.66
N TRP A 520 -26.89 13.01 8.59
CA TRP A 520 -27.93 13.12 9.59
C TRP A 520 -28.42 14.57 9.75
N THR A 521 -29.43 14.78 10.53
CA THR A 521 -30.02 16.11 10.81
C THR A 521 -29.65 16.55 12.21
N GLU A 522 -29.39 17.82 12.39
CA GLU A 522 -29.41 18.50 13.68
C GLU A 522 -30.54 19.50 13.70
N VAL A 523 -31.35 19.43 14.76
CA VAL A 523 -32.53 20.24 14.99
C VAL A 523 -32.26 21.12 16.19
N TRP A 524 -32.58 22.41 16.09
CA TRP A 524 -32.49 23.30 17.24
C TRP A 524 -33.81 23.28 18.05
N LEU A 525 -33.69 22.96 19.32
CA LEU A 525 -34.80 22.95 20.27
C LEU A 525 -34.52 23.97 21.38
N GLU A 526 -35.53 24.76 21.73
CA GLU A 526 -35.39 25.81 22.74
C GLU A 526 -34.96 25.22 24.10
N GLY A 527 -33.91 25.83 24.70
CA GLY A 527 -33.34 25.39 25.97
C GLY A 527 -32.49 24.13 25.90
N GLN A 528 -32.58 23.32 24.83
CA GLN A 528 -31.74 22.14 24.60
C GLN A 528 -30.56 22.43 23.65
N GLY A 529 -30.75 23.42 22.73
CA GLY A 529 -29.79 23.71 21.68
C GLY A 529 -29.90 22.75 20.51
N TRP A 530 -28.77 22.48 19.84
CA TRP A 530 -28.71 21.56 18.69
C TRP A 530 -28.78 20.10 19.16
N VAL A 531 -29.77 19.38 18.66
CA VAL A 531 -30.04 17.96 18.97
C VAL A 531 -29.91 17.14 17.69
N ARG A 532 -29.16 16.04 17.75
CA ARG A 532 -28.99 15.10 16.61
C ARG A 532 -30.27 14.26 16.46
N VAL A 533 -30.77 14.19 15.23
CA VAL A 533 -31.83 13.28 14.80
C VAL A 533 -31.40 12.61 13.52
N ASP A 534 -31.41 11.29 13.51
CA ASP A 534 -31.05 10.51 12.33
C ASP A 534 -32.28 9.88 11.69
N PRO A 535 -32.81 10.47 10.61
CA PRO A 535 -34.01 9.94 9.96
C PRO A 535 -33.77 8.60 9.24
N THR A 536 -32.53 8.17 9.05
CA THR A 536 -32.20 6.82 8.54
C THR A 536 -32.69 5.75 9.51
N ALA A 537 -32.65 6.02 10.81
CA ALA A 537 -33.13 5.07 11.83
C ALA A 537 -34.62 4.77 11.70
N PHE A 538 -35.40 5.64 11.06
CA PHE A 538 -36.83 5.41 10.83
C PHE A 538 -37.12 4.28 9.84
N VAL A 539 -36.18 4.01 8.92
CA VAL A 539 -36.35 3.05 7.81
C VAL A 539 -35.38 1.87 7.89
N ALA A 540 -34.21 2.12 8.38
CA ALA A 540 -33.12 1.12 8.50
C ALA A 540 -32.41 1.27 9.85
N PRO A 541 -33.07 0.95 10.98
CA PRO A 541 -32.47 1.06 12.30
C PRO A 541 -31.17 0.21 12.42
N GLU A 542 -31.12 -0.92 11.74
CA GLU A 542 -29.93 -1.78 11.73
C GLU A 542 -28.70 -1.06 11.17
N ARG A 543 -28.89 -0.10 10.24
CA ARG A 543 -27.80 0.73 9.69
C ARG A 543 -27.11 1.53 10.81
N VAL A 544 -27.90 2.07 11.72
CA VAL A 544 -27.42 2.90 12.83
C VAL A 544 -26.93 2.04 14.00
N GLU A 545 -27.61 0.96 14.31
CA GLU A 545 -27.32 0.12 15.47
C GLU A 545 -26.13 -0.84 15.22
N GLN A 546 -26.03 -1.41 14.02
CA GLN A 546 -25.09 -2.48 13.68
C GLN A 546 -24.10 -2.10 12.58
N GLY A 547 -24.34 -0.98 11.86
CA GLY A 547 -23.48 -0.48 10.79
C GLY A 547 -23.87 -0.95 9.39
N MET A 548 -23.18 -0.43 8.40
CA MET A 548 -23.49 -0.65 6.99
C MET A 548 -23.25 -2.08 6.53
N ASP A 549 -22.21 -2.72 7.07
CA ASP A 549 -21.87 -4.11 6.70
C ASP A 549 -22.97 -5.09 7.16
N ALA A 550 -23.47 -4.93 8.39
CA ALA A 550 -24.56 -5.76 8.90
C ALA A 550 -25.85 -5.57 8.09
N LEU A 551 -26.21 -4.34 7.75
CA LEU A 551 -27.36 -4.06 6.90
C LEU A 551 -27.20 -4.68 5.50
N THR A 552 -26.02 -4.56 4.90
CA THR A 552 -25.72 -5.13 3.58
C THR A 552 -25.78 -6.66 3.60
N GLN A 553 -25.33 -7.28 4.68
CA GLN A 553 -25.45 -8.73 4.86
C GLN A 553 -26.92 -9.19 5.04
N ALA A 554 -27.72 -8.41 5.79
CA ALA A 554 -29.12 -8.75 6.03
C ALA A 554 -29.98 -8.60 4.77
N GLN A 555 -29.80 -7.54 4.00
CA GLN A 555 -30.59 -7.25 2.79
C GLN A 555 -29.99 -7.82 1.50
N GLY A 556 -28.69 -8.16 1.49
CA GLY A 556 -28.02 -8.78 0.37
C GLY A 556 -28.07 -7.95 -0.92
N ALA A 557 -28.38 -8.61 -2.03
CA ALA A 557 -28.42 -7.96 -3.34
C ALA A 557 -29.48 -6.84 -3.45
N ALA A 558 -30.53 -6.85 -2.63
CA ALA A 558 -31.57 -5.83 -2.65
C ALA A 558 -31.04 -4.41 -2.34
N MET A 559 -29.93 -4.30 -1.60
CA MET A 559 -29.24 -3.03 -1.35
C MET A 559 -28.70 -2.37 -2.62
N PHE A 560 -28.35 -3.18 -3.64
CA PHE A 560 -27.72 -2.75 -4.88
C PHE A 560 -28.71 -2.57 -6.03
N GLY A 561 -30.03 -2.65 -5.74
CA GLY A 561 -31.11 -2.51 -6.71
C GLY A 561 -31.81 -3.83 -7.02
N ASP A 562 -32.45 -3.91 -8.18
CA ASP A 562 -33.27 -5.04 -8.59
C ASP A 562 -32.61 -5.83 -9.74
N GLY A 563 -32.81 -7.15 -9.77
CA GLY A 563 -32.42 -8.02 -10.88
C GLY A 563 -30.99 -8.56 -10.87
N ALA A 564 -30.54 -9.06 -12.03
CA ALA A 564 -29.25 -9.76 -12.16
C ALA A 564 -28.03 -8.83 -11.92
N SER A 565 -28.14 -7.56 -12.28
CA SER A 565 -27.07 -6.57 -12.05
C SER A 565 -26.80 -6.35 -10.56
N ALA A 566 -27.83 -6.30 -9.72
CA ALA A 566 -27.71 -6.19 -8.28
C ALA A 566 -27.00 -7.39 -7.66
N GLN A 567 -27.30 -8.61 -8.15
CA GLN A 567 -26.64 -9.83 -7.71
C GLN A 567 -25.15 -9.83 -8.03
N ILE A 568 -24.76 -9.35 -9.23
CA ILE A 568 -23.35 -9.23 -9.64
C ILE A 568 -22.64 -8.21 -8.75
N SER A 569 -23.24 -7.03 -8.51
CA SER A 569 -22.67 -5.99 -7.64
C SER A 569 -22.47 -6.49 -6.21
N TYR A 570 -23.44 -7.22 -5.66
CA TYR A 570 -23.33 -7.83 -4.34
C TYR A 570 -22.19 -8.87 -4.26
N GLN A 571 -22.04 -9.73 -5.28
CA GLN A 571 -20.95 -10.71 -5.32
C GLN A 571 -19.58 -10.04 -5.43
N GLN A 572 -19.46 -8.99 -6.25
CA GLN A 572 -18.23 -8.18 -6.34
C GLN A 572 -17.90 -7.53 -5.00
N TYR A 573 -18.90 -6.96 -4.33
CA TYR A 573 -18.75 -6.38 -3.00
C TYR A 573 -18.19 -7.41 -2.00
N GLN A 574 -18.79 -8.61 -1.90
CA GLN A 574 -18.34 -9.67 -0.98
C GLN A 574 -16.90 -10.13 -1.27
N MET A 575 -16.55 -10.30 -2.56
CA MET A 575 -15.21 -10.70 -2.96
C MET A 575 -14.18 -9.62 -2.57
N LEU A 576 -14.44 -8.36 -2.89
CA LEU A 576 -13.56 -7.25 -2.55
C LEU A 576 -13.40 -7.09 -1.05
N GLN A 577 -14.47 -7.21 -0.27
CA GLN A 577 -14.45 -7.15 1.18
C GLN A 577 -13.56 -8.26 1.78
N THR A 578 -13.68 -9.49 1.28
CA THR A 578 -12.84 -10.60 1.76
C THR A 578 -11.36 -10.39 1.47
N LEU A 579 -11.02 -9.94 0.26
CA LEU A 579 -9.63 -9.66 -0.11
C LEU A 579 -9.05 -8.50 0.71
N ARG A 580 -9.81 -7.44 0.90
CA ARG A 580 -9.39 -6.26 1.68
C ARG A 580 -9.20 -6.57 3.16
N ARG A 581 -10.10 -7.34 3.77
CA ARG A 581 -9.94 -7.77 5.18
C ARG A 581 -8.62 -8.51 5.43
N LEU A 582 -8.07 -9.21 4.43
CA LEU A 582 -6.75 -9.85 4.52
C LEU A 582 -5.60 -8.84 4.40
N SER A 583 -5.75 -7.84 3.52
CA SER A 583 -4.72 -6.82 3.29
C SER A 583 -4.68 -5.75 4.39
N ASP A 584 -5.83 -5.43 4.99
CA ASP A 584 -5.97 -4.32 5.95
C ASP A 584 -5.17 -4.56 7.23
N GLN A 585 -5.12 -5.81 7.72
CA GLN A 585 -4.31 -6.14 8.89
C GLN A 585 -2.81 -5.95 8.61
N ALA A 586 -2.35 -6.41 7.45
CA ALA A 586 -0.96 -6.22 7.05
C ALA A 586 -0.64 -4.73 6.84
N SER A 587 -1.56 -3.98 6.20
CA SER A 587 -1.43 -2.55 5.99
C SER A 587 -1.42 -1.77 7.31
N TYR A 588 -2.23 -2.18 8.30
CA TYR A 588 -2.24 -1.56 9.62
C TYR A 588 -0.88 -1.66 10.31
N TYR A 589 -0.30 -2.88 10.42
CA TYR A 589 1.02 -3.05 11.03
C TYR A 589 2.11 -2.34 10.22
N TRP A 590 2.01 -2.36 8.89
CA TRP A 590 2.92 -1.62 8.04
C TRP A 590 2.88 -0.12 8.31
N GLN A 591 1.68 0.46 8.38
CA GLN A 591 1.50 1.89 8.66
C GLN A 591 1.88 2.25 10.09
N LYS A 592 1.53 1.41 11.08
CA LYS A 592 1.83 1.66 12.49
C LYS A 592 3.31 1.55 12.80
N ASP A 593 3.97 0.49 12.31
CA ASP A 593 5.29 0.09 12.78
C ASP A 593 6.41 0.46 11.80
N VAL A 594 6.10 0.69 10.53
CA VAL A 594 7.09 1.02 9.49
C VAL A 594 6.96 2.48 9.03
N VAL A 595 5.81 2.87 8.48
CA VAL A 595 5.58 4.24 7.98
C VAL A 595 5.47 5.23 9.15
N GLY A 596 4.67 4.88 10.16
CA GLY A 596 4.48 5.68 11.38
C GLY A 596 5.59 5.55 12.42
N TYR A 597 6.76 4.96 12.06
CA TYR A 597 7.95 5.00 12.88
C TYR A 597 8.63 6.37 12.71
N ASP A 598 8.03 7.38 13.33
CA ASP A 598 8.45 8.79 13.31
C ASP A 598 9.61 9.09 14.27
N GLN A 599 9.95 10.37 14.41
CA GLN A 599 11.04 10.82 15.28
C GLN A 599 10.78 10.48 16.75
N ASP A 600 9.56 10.62 17.23
CA ASP A 600 9.21 10.41 18.64
C ASP A 600 9.27 8.91 18.99
N LYS A 601 8.67 8.04 18.17
CA LYS A 601 8.77 6.59 18.35
C LYS A 601 10.20 6.07 18.18
N GLN A 602 10.99 6.67 17.29
CA GLN A 602 12.40 6.35 17.17
C GLN A 602 13.15 6.72 18.44
N ALA A 603 12.95 7.92 18.97
CA ALA A 603 13.58 8.39 20.20
C ALA A 603 13.25 7.48 21.40
N ASP A 604 11.97 7.13 21.57
CA ASP A 604 11.51 6.22 22.61
C ASP A 604 12.13 4.82 22.48
N SER A 605 12.15 4.28 21.27
CA SER A 605 12.74 2.96 21.00
C SER A 605 14.26 2.95 21.26
N LEU A 606 14.96 3.99 20.81
CA LEU A 606 16.39 4.12 21.00
C LEU A 606 16.76 4.36 22.48
N LEU A 607 15.95 5.12 23.20
CA LEU A 607 16.10 5.30 24.64
C LEU A 607 15.89 3.97 25.39
N LYS A 608 14.81 3.24 25.07
CA LYS A 608 14.42 2.00 25.74
C LYS A 608 15.40 0.85 25.49
N TRP A 609 15.90 0.70 24.26
CA TRP A 609 16.73 -0.46 23.87
C TRP A 609 18.22 -0.20 23.98
N PHE A 610 18.67 1.04 23.74
CA PHE A 610 20.10 1.37 23.63
C PHE A 610 20.52 2.52 24.56
N ASN A 611 19.58 3.11 25.34
CA ASN A 611 19.81 4.27 26.20
C ASN A 611 20.41 5.48 25.44
N ILE A 612 20.01 5.67 24.18
CA ILE A 612 20.44 6.78 23.33
C ILE A 612 19.51 7.96 23.56
N ARG A 613 20.08 9.11 23.98
CA ARG A 613 19.33 10.32 24.39
C ARG A 613 19.56 11.50 23.46
N SER A 614 20.56 11.44 22.59
CA SER A 614 20.91 12.57 21.71
C SER A 614 21.12 12.13 20.29
N ILE A 615 20.84 13.03 19.34
CA ILE A 615 21.07 12.85 17.91
C ILE A 615 22.55 12.50 17.61
N MET A 616 23.50 13.10 18.37
CA MET A 616 24.93 12.80 18.19
C MET A 616 25.28 11.37 18.57
N GLN A 617 24.69 10.84 19.66
CA GLN A 617 24.84 9.42 20.02
C GLN A 617 24.23 8.51 18.97
N GLN A 618 23.05 8.88 18.44
CA GLN A 618 22.39 8.14 17.37
C GLN A 618 23.26 8.03 16.11
N ILE A 619 23.83 9.14 15.64
CA ILE A 619 24.75 9.18 14.49
C ILE A 619 26.00 8.33 14.77
N THR A 620 26.53 8.40 16.00
CA THR A 620 27.68 7.59 16.39
C THR A 620 27.39 6.09 16.33
N TRP A 621 26.24 5.66 16.89
CA TRP A 621 25.79 4.27 16.81
C TRP A 621 25.50 3.82 15.38
N LEU A 622 24.92 4.70 14.55
CA LEU A 622 24.74 4.45 13.11
C LEU A 622 26.07 4.16 12.43
N ALA A 623 27.07 5.02 12.65
CA ALA A 623 28.39 4.88 12.04
C ALA A 623 29.08 3.57 12.50
N ILE A 624 29.10 3.31 13.80
CA ILE A 624 29.71 2.09 14.38
C ILE A 624 29.04 0.83 13.80
N SER A 625 27.71 0.78 13.83
CA SER A 625 26.93 -0.37 13.34
C SER A 625 27.15 -0.60 11.85
N ALA A 626 27.11 0.46 11.02
CA ALA A 626 27.33 0.38 9.59
C ALA A 626 28.76 -0.09 9.25
N ILE A 627 29.78 0.44 9.94
CA ILE A 627 31.17 0.01 9.77
C ILE A 627 31.33 -1.46 10.18
N THR A 628 30.71 -1.88 11.28
CA THR A 628 30.77 -3.28 11.75
C THR A 628 30.15 -4.23 10.73
N VAL A 629 28.94 -3.92 10.21
CA VAL A 629 28.30 -4.73 9.16
C VAL A 629 29.16 -4.80 7.92
N MET A 630 29.72 -3.66 7.48
CA MET A 630 30.58 -3.61 6.32
C MET A 630 31.87 -4.45 6.51
N ALA A 631 32.51 -4.36 7.67
CA ALA A 631 33.69 -5.14 8.02
C ALA A 631 33.39 -6.66 8.00
N ILE A 632 32.24 -7.08 8.53
CA ILE A 632 31.79 -8.48 8.51
C ILE A 632 31.58 -8.94 7.05
N LEU A 633 30.91 -8.15 6.22
CA LEU A 633 30.69 -8.48 4.81
C LEU A 633 32.01 -8.60 4.03
N VAL A 634 32.92 -7.64 4.22
CA VAL A 634 34.28 -7.68 3.61
C VAL A 634 35.02 -8.91 4.08
N PHE A 635 34.96 -9.25 5.37
CA PHE A 635 35.61 -10.45 5.92
C PHE A 635 35.04 -11.74 5.32
N ILE A 636 33.72 -11.85 5.16
CA ILE A 636 33.05 -13.00 4.53
C ILE A 636 33.51 -13.13 3.05
N ILE A 637 33.53 -12.00 2.32
CA ILE A 637 33.95 -11.98 0.92
C ILE A 637 35.44 -12.37 0.82
N TRP A 638 36.28 -11.84 1.70
CA TRP A 638 37.72 -12.18 1.74
C TRP A 638 37.94 -13.65 2.06
N GLN A 639 37.22 -14.23 3.05
CA GLN A 639 37.28 -15.67 3.32
C GLN A 639 36.85 -16.51 2.12
N ARG A 640 35.80 -16.10 1.42
CA ARG A 640 35.32 -16.80 0.21
C ARG A 640 36.31 -16.67 -0.95
N ARG A 641 37.04 -15.56 -1.07
CA ARG A 641 38.05 -15.30 -2.10
C ARG A 641 39.42 -15.95 -1.77
N ARG A 642 39.65 -16.38 -0.53
CA ARG A 642 40.85 -17.15 -0.20
C ARG A 642 40.89 -18.35 -1.11
N LYS A 643 41.87 -18.37 -2.06
CA LYS A 643 42.14 -19.49 -2.96
C LYS A 643 42.27 -20.73 -2.09
N ARG A 644 41.31 -21.63 -2.12
CA ARG A 644 41.48 -22.98 -1.58
C ARG A 644 42.45 -23.65 -2.50
N TRP A 645 43.69 -23.73 -2.05
CA TRP A 645 44.72 -24.50 -2.77
C TRP A 645 44.19 -25.92 -2.94
N HIS A 646 44.30 -26.45 -4.18
CA HIS A 646 43.99 -27.86 -4.36
C HIS A 646 44.90 -28.69 -3.45
N PRO A 647 44.44 -29.71 -2.73
CA PRO A 647 45.29 -30.47 -1.78
C PRO A 647 46.58 -30.98 -2.34
N ALA A 648 46.64 -31.30 -3.65
CA ALA A 648 47.85 -31.70 -4.36
C ALA A 648 48.85 -30.55 -4.64
N ASP A 649 48.38 -29.28 -4.65
CA ASP A 649 49.25 -28.11 -4.89
C ASP A 649 50.04 -27.70 -3.64
N LEU A 650 49.54 -28.01 -2.43
CA LEU A 650 50.16 -27.62 -1.16
C LEU A 650 51.58 -28.19 -0.96
N PRO A 651 51.81 -29.51 -1.20
CA PRO A 651 53.15 -30.07 -1.08
C PRO A 651 54.16 -29.40 -2.03
N LEU A 652 53.75 -29.12 -3.28
CA LEU A 652 54.62 -28.49 -4.28
C LEU A 652 54.90 -27.02 -3.96
N ALA A 653 53.93 -26.28 -3.39
CA ALA A 653 54.16 -24.92 -2.92
C ALA A 653 55.19 -24.88 -1.76
N GLN A 654 55.11 -25.87 -0.85
CA GLN A 654 56.11 -26.01 0.22
C GLN A 654 57.51 -26.37 -0.33
N LEU A 655 57.58 -27.26 -1.33
CA LEU A 655 58.83 -27.61 -2.03
C LEU A 655 59.42 -26.36 -2.68
N SER A 656 58.67 -25.63 -3.47
CA SER A 656 59.14 -24.41 -4.15
C SER A 656 59.66 -23.37 -3.15
N LYS A 657 58.95 -23.17 -2.01
CA LYS A 657 59.33 -22.23 -0.95
C LYS A 657 60.63 -22.64 -0.27
N ARG A 658 60.90 -23.94 -0.08
CA ARG A 658 62.14 -24.44 0.54
C ARG A 658 63.31 -24.39 -0.44
N ILE A 659 63.12 -24.83 -1.68
CA ILE A 659 64.16 -24.72 -2.75
C ILE A 659 64.50 -23.24 -2.96
N GLY A 660 63.53 -22.33 -3.00
CA GLY A 660 63.79 -20.90 -3.17
C GLY A 660 64.50 -20.23 -1.99
N LYS A 661 64.59 -20.89 -0.82
CA LYS A 661 65.48 -20.47 0.28
C LYS A 661 66.92 -20.88 0.07
N SER A 662 67.13 -22.00 -0.58
CA SER A 662 68.45 -22.50 -0.91
C SER A 662 68.97 -21.90 -2.23
N ASP A 663 68.14 -21.89 -3.25
CA ASP A 663 68.46 -21.31 -4.57
C ASP A 663 67.17 -20.67 -5.16
N LYS A 664 67.21 -19.34 -5.31
CA LYS A 664 66.09 -18.60 -5.87
C LYS A 664 65.80 -18.89 -7.35
N SER A 665 66.85 -19.31 -8.11
CA SER A 665 66.71 -19.61 -9.53
C SER A 665 65.93 -20.89 -9.79
N LEU A 666 65.91 -21.81 -8.84
CA LEU A 666 65.23 -23.10 -8.91
C LEU A 666 63.80 -23.02 -8.34
N ALA A 667 63.42 -21.94 -7.69
CA ALA A 667 62.06 -21.74 -7.23
C ALA A 667 61.08 -21.58 -8.40
N ARG A 668 59.82 -21.91 -8.17
CA ARG A 668 58.76 -21.70 -9.15
C ARG A 668 58.48 -20.21 -9.33
N THR A 669 58.43 -19.72 -10.56
CA THR A 669 58.04 -18.35 -10.89
C THR A 669 56.49 -18.19 -10.88
N GLU A 670 55.99 -16.94 -10.75
CA GLU A 670 54.55 -16.67 -10.55
C GLU A 670 53.66 -17.18 -11.71
N ASN A 671 54.15 -17.15 -12.92
CA ASN A 671 53.44 -17.56 -14.15
C ASN A 671 53.76 -18.97 -14.62
N GLU A 672 54.62 -19.70 -13.92
CA GLU A 672 55.09 -21.04 -14.31
C GLU A 672 54.10 -22.11 -13.80
N GLY A 673 53.67 -23.02 -14.68
CA GLY A 673 52.83 -24.16 -14.30
C GLY A 673 53.57 -25.15 -13.40
N GLN A 674 52.87 -25.84 -12.47
CA GLN A 674 53.47 -26.80 -11.54
C GLN A 674 54.28 -27.90 -12.27
N LEU A 675 53.72 -28.43 -13.37
CA LEU A 675 54.36 -29.47 -14.16
C LEU A 675 55.62 -28.96 -14.90
N ALA A 676 55.52 -27.78 -15.52
CA ALA A 676 56.64 -27.15 -16.21
C ALA A 676 57.78 -26.81 -15.23
N TRP A 677 57.45 -26.35 -14.03
CA TRP A 677 58.41 -26.12 -12.96
C TRP A 677 59.13 -27.41 -12.54
N LEU A 678 58.40 -28.52 -12.32
CA LEU A 678 58.98 -29.81 -11.95
C LEU A 678 59.90 -30.35 -13.07
N GLU A 679 59.55 -30.12 -14.33
CA GLU A 679 60.37 -30.49 -15.50
C GLU A 679 61.69 -29.70 -15.53
N ARG A 680 61.61 -28.37 -15.35
CA ARG A 680 62.79 -27.50 -15.24
C ARG A 680 63.69 -27.89 -14.04
N LEU A 681 63.01 -28.22 -12.89
CA LEU A 681 63.76 -28.65 -11.70
C LEU A 681 64.49 -29.98 -11.92
N ALA A 682 63.88 -30.94 -12.63
CA ALA A 682 64.47 -32.22 -12.94
C ALA A 682 65.70 -32.06 -13.84
N THR A 683 65.73 -31.10 -14.78
CA THR A 683 66.85 -30.84 -15.66
C THR A 683 67.94 -30.05 -14.98
N ALA A 684 67.65 -29.31 -13.92
CA ALA A 684 68.62 -28.45 -13.20
C ALA A 684 69.37 -29.16 -12.06
N ILE A 685 69.00 -30.39 -11.68
CA ILE A 685 69.58 -31.15 -10.57
C ILE A 685 70.47 -32.29 -11.15
N ASP A 686 71.74 -32.36 -10.75
CA ASP A 686 72.70 -33.35 -11.24
C ASP A 686 72.54 -34.76 -10.64
N SER A 687 71.90 -34.91 -9.52
CA SER A 687 71.65 -36.18 -8.82
C SER A 687 70.61 -37.05 -9.52
N LYS A 688 71.04 -38.20 -10.10
CA LYS A 688 70.12 -39.18 -10.73
C LYS A 688 69.02 -39.67 -9.79
N ALA A 689 69.29 -39.79 -8.48
CA ALA A 689 68.35 -40.21 -7.49
C ALA A 689 67.23 -39.10 -7.24
N ALA A 690 67.64 -37.83 -7.22
CA ALA A 690 66.76 -36.71 -7.09
C ALA A 690 65.86 -36.49 -8.35
N GLN A 691 66.48 -36.67 -9.54
CA GLN A 691 65.74 -36.62 -10.82
C GLN A 691 64.65 -37.69 -10.87
N ALA A 692 64.95 -38.94 -10.48
CA ALA A 692 63.95 -40.02 -10.43
C ALA A 692 62.75 -39.68 -9.47
N LYS A 693 63.09 -39.09 -8.33
CA LYS A 693 62.03 -38.63 -7.37
C LYS A 693 61.15 -37.49 -7.92
N ILE A 694 61.76 -36.53 -8.62
CA ILE A 694 60.99 -35.42 -9.24
C ILE A 694 60.07 -35.99 -10.32
N VAL A 695 60.50 -36.94 -11.13
CA VAL A 695 59.63 -37.62 -12.11
C VAL A 695 58.48 -38.34 -11.42
N GLN A 696 58.71 -39.00 -10.28
CA GLN A 696 57.66 -39.64 -9.52
C GLN A 696 56.63 -38.61 -8.93
N ILE A 697 57.14 -37.49 -8.38
CA ILE A 697 56.32 -36.38 -7.91
C ILE A 697 55.45 -35.81 -9.04
N GLN A 698 56.00 -35.68 -10.23
CA GLN A 698 55.33 -35.19 -11.43
C GLN A 698 54.19 -36.15 -11.84
N GLN A 699 54.45 -37.47 -11.82
CA GLN A 699 53.43 -38.48 -12.12
C GLN A 699 52.28 -38.48 -11.08
N ASP A 700 52.63 -38.52 -9.80
CA ASP A 700 51.66 -38.49 -8.69
C ASP A 700 50.78 -37.22 -8.76
N TYR A 701 51.40 -36.05 -8.98
CA TYR A 701 50.70 -34.78 -9.14
C TYR A 701 49.79 -34.78 -10.38
N ARG A 702 50.28 -35.31 -11.53
CA ARG A 702 49.49 -35.38 -12.78
C ARG A 702 48.25 -36.24 -12.59
N GLN A 703 48.35 -37.38 -11.87
CA GLN A 703 47.20 -38.25 -11.57
C GLN A 703 46.20 -37.59 -10.64
N LEU A 704 46.64 -36.91 -9.58
CA LEU A 704 45.79 -36.21 -8.62
C LEU A 704 45.11 -34.99 -9.22
N ARG A 705 45.75 -34.27 -10.15
CA ARG A 705 45.30 -32.98 -10.64
C ARG A 705 44.61 -33.07 -12.00
N TYR A 706 45.01 -33.94 -12.86
CA TYR A 706 44.61 -34.05 -14.27
C TYR A 706 44.21 -35.45 -14.72
N GLY A 707 44.48 -36.48 -13.93
CA GLY A 707 44.18 -37.89 -14.25
C GLY A 707 42.80 -38.31 -13.74
N ARG A 708 42.52 -39.61 -13.79
CA ARG A 708 41.24 -40.22 -13.32
C ARG A 708 40.88 -39.83 -11.89
N LEU A 709 41.85 -39.65 -11.01
CA LEU A 709 41.63 -39.32 -9.61
C LEU A 709 41.23 -37.85 -9.40
N SER A 710 41.39 -36.97 -10.40
CA SER A 710 40.94 -35.57 -10.32
C SER A 710 39.43 -35.43 -10.28
N THR A 711 38.69 -36.45 -10.70
CA THR A 711 37.20 -36.47 -10.67
C THR A 711 36.62 -37.02 -9.38
N LEU A 712 37.44 -37.65 -8.52
CA LEU A 712 37.07 -38.19 -7.24
C LEU A 712 37.00 -37.09 -6.17
N GLU A 713 36.12 -37.28 -5.16
CA GLU A 713 36.12 -36.39 -4.01
C GLU A 713 37.46 -36.48 -3.25
N THR A 714 37.93 -35.39 -2.71
CA THR A 714 39.18 -35.31 -1.94
C THR A 714 39.21 -36.20 -0.68
N ARG A 715 38.05 -36.79 -0.32
CA ARG A 715 37.89 -37.74 0.80
C ARG A 715 38.00 -39.19 0.36
N ASP A 716 38.07 -39.49 -0.94
CA ASP A 716 38.20 -40.83 -1.45
C ASP A 716 39.49 -41.49 -0.95
N SER A 717 39.44 -42.77 -0.62
CA SER A 717 40.57 -43.51 -0.03
C SER A 717 41.75 -43.62 -1.00
N GLU A 718 41.47 -43.78 -2.30
CA GLU A 718 42.46 -43.90 -3.36
C GLU A 718 43.18 -42.54 -3.60
N TYR A 719 42.39 -41.45 -3.64
CA TYR A 719 42.90 -40.08 -3.69
C TYR A 719 43.82 -39.77 -2.49
N GLN A 720 43.37 -40.12 -1.29
CA GLN A 720 44.14 -39.86 -0.06
C GLN A 720 45.44 -40.70 0.03
N LYS A 721 45.44 -41.94 -0.47
CA LYS A 721 46.66 -42.75 -0.55
C LYS A 721 47.69 -42.09 -1.44
N LEU A 722 47.31 -41.69 -2.66
CA LEU A 722 48.23 -41.04 -3.60
C LEU A 722 48.70 -39.66 -3.10
N LEU A 723 47.83 -38.90 -2.44
CA LEU A 723 48.16 -37.61 -1.82
C LEU A 723 49.20 -37.79 -0.69
N LYS A 724 49.07 -38.87 0.12
CA LYS A 724 50.08 -39.20 1.14
C LYS A 724 51.40 -39.56 0.52
N GLN A 725 51.38 -40.32 -0.60
CA GLN A 725 52.60 -40.68 -1.35
C GLN A 725 53.28 -39.44 -1.94
N LEU A 726 52.54 -38.54 -2.57
CA LEU A 726 53.05 -37.27 -3.08
C LEU A 726 53.72 -36.46 -1.95
N LYS A 727 53.09 -36.35 -0.79
CA LYS A 727 53.63 -35.65 0.39
C LYS A 727 54.93 -36.31 0.90
N LYS A 728 54.98 -37.64 0.88
CA LYS A 728 56.16 -38.40 1.27
C LYS A 728 57.30 -38.13 0.30
N ASN A 729 57.06 -38.29 -1.01
CA ASN A 729 58.06 -38.08 -2.07
C ASN A 729 58.64 -36.65 -2.05
N VAL A 730 57.76 -35.64 -1.80
CA VAL A 730 58.20 -34.25 -1.64
C VAL A 730 59.06 -34.04 -0.40
N ARG A 731 58.74 -34.71 0.72
CA ARG A 731 59.57 -34.63 1.95
C ARG A 731 60.95 -35.29 1.80
N GLU A 732 61.03 -36.38 1.05
CA GLU A 732 62.24 -37.11 0.82
C GLU A 732 63.18 -36.41 -0.20
N LEU A 733 62.65 -35.46 -0.98
CA LEU A 733 63.40 -34.61 -1.88
C LEU A 733 64.00 -33.38 -1.18
N LEU A 734 63.43 -33.00 -0.05
CA LEU A 734 63.84 -31.87 0.79
C LEU A 734 64.90 -32.27 1.81
#